data_b397d2dfb12a9e14b07bdf91d7df549a
#
_entry.id   b397d2dfb12a9e14b07bdf91d7df549a
#
_cell.length_a   1.000
_cell.length_b   1.000
_cell.length_c   1.000
_cell.angle_alpha   90.00
_cell.angle_beta   90.00
_cell.angle_gamma   90.00
#
_symmetry.space_group_name_H-M   'P 1'
#
loop_
_entity.id
_entity.type
_entity.pdbx_description
1 polymer ?
#
loop_
_entity_poly.entity_id
_entity_poly.type
_entity_poly.pdbx_seq_one_letter_code
_entity_poly.pdbx_strand_id
1 'polypeptide(L)'
;MNFLFDTQLTKEDNLLKKFEEIHDYIYANDGLSPQQTLEEFVKILFIKIYDENDNLNQFTISSEEWNELKSGKLVHAISERITALFEQTKKAYRDIFDADDRIRISAMALGFTINKLQNISLLNSSQDAKGLAFQKFLSHHEKDGRGQFFTPEPVIDFCVAMMQPKPNEMIIDPACGSGGFLMSALRYLQQNTEGVLDVAKTVSENLFGSDINKSIARIAKMKLLLEANGKTNIHCVNSLEDLDSLKLTLGHSDGFDLVLANPPFGAKMTNPAVLSKFDLGYKWSNQNKEYHKTKAVYPNRNAEILFIERCLQLLKEGGRMAIVLPNGNFENPSLEYLRYYIKLKAKILAIVNLPQETFIPFGTGVKTSLLFLEKDTPNKDRQYPIFFGRITKLGYQGNKNGTPQYLKDKYGQVVKNELGQPALDEDFSEIVEAYKAFQSGKKVDANNSFSINYDELNGRFDYDFYSPENRKMFTKLDSGKSVRLGDICDIIKVKSKKLKDPNKTVEYVELSDINTHAYEIINSTIYQVHELPSRASYEIEDGDIVTAIAGNSVGTRKHATALVNKDFAGSICTNGFRVLRNFKIDTYYLLYFLKSDVFLKQMFMYRTGAAIPNVSDIDLANTLINLPDEKIMKDISSKMKKAFELRQESRNQIESIVLELA
;
A
#
# COMPACT_ATOMS: atom_id res chain seq x y z
N MET A 1 -43.33 0.77 -48.71
CA MET A 1 -43.64 0.76 -47.30
C MET A 1 -42.43 1.30 -46.58
N ASN A 2 -42.44 2.58 -46.23
CA ASN A 2 -41.36 3.22 -45.51
C ASN A 2 -41.41 2.77 -44.04
N PHE A 3 -40.49 1.96 -43.58
CA PHE A 3 -40.27 1.75 -42.17
C PHE A 3 -39.41 2.91 -41.64
N LEU A 4 -40.09 3.93 -41.16
CA LEU A 4 -39.49 4.94 -40.29
C LEU A 4 -39.19 4.28 -38.96
N PHE A 5 -38.00 3.73 -38.80
CA PHE A 5 -37.40 3.47 -37.49
C PHE A 5 -36.70 4.74 -37.02
N ASP A 6 -37.51 5.73 -36.67
CA ASP A 6 -37.06 6.83 -35.81
C ASP A 6 -37.14 6.35 -34.36
N THR A 7 -36.29 5.37 -34.02
CA THR A 7 -36.13 4.93 -32.63
C THR A 7 -35.31 5.98 -31.89
N GLN A 8 -36.01 7.02 -31.42
CA GLN A 8 -35.44 7.95 -30.46
C GLN A 8 -34.93 7.16 -29.25
N LEU A 9 -33.61 7.14 -29.08
CA LEU A 9 -32.97 6.54 -27.90
C LEU A 9 -33.49 7.25 -26.65
N THR A 10 -33.90 6.48 -25.65
CA THR A 10 -34.44 7.00 -24.39
C THR A 10 -33.35 7.10 -23.33
N LYS A 11 -33.50 8.05 -22.41
CA LYS A 11 -32.70 8.09 -21.19
C LYS A 11 -33.23 7.04 -20.23
N GLU A 12 -32.33 6.33 -19.56
CA GLU A 12 -32.68 5.27 -18.61
C GLU A 12 -32.14 5.61 -17.23
N ASP A 13 -33.02 5.77 -16.25
CA ASP A 13 -32.65 6.11 -14.87
C ASP A 13 -32.17 4.88 -14.07
N ASN A 14 -32.41 3.66 -14.55
CA ASN A 14 -32.07 2.43 -13.87
C ASN A 14 -31.04 1.58 -14.66
N LEU A 15 -29.97 2.22 -15.16
CA LEU A 15 -28.91 1.57 -15.89
C LEU A 15 -28.19 0.48 -15.09
N LEU A 16 -27.98 0.68 -13.78
CA LEU A 16 -27.33 -0.29 -12.91
C LEU A 16 -28.03 -1.65 -12.96
N LYS A 17 -29.34 -1.66 -12.77
CA LYS A 17 -30.13 -2.90 -12.79
C LYS A 17 -30.01 -3.61 -14.15
N LYS A 18 -29.99 -2.87 -15.23
CA LYS A 18 -29.82 -3.44 -16.58
C LYS A 18 -28.42 -4.02 -16.79
N PHE A 19 -27.38 -3.36 -16.29
CA PHE A 19 -26.02 -3.86 -16.35
C PHE A 19 -25.87 -5.15 -15.55
N GLU A 20 -26.47 -5.21 -14.35
CA GLU A 20 -26.51 -6.42 -13.53
C GLU A 20 -27.28 -7.56 -14.23
N GLU A 21 -28.47 -7.29 -14.76
CA GLU A 21 -29.24 -8.28 -15.51
C GLU A 21 -28.50 -8.86 -16.72
N ILE A 22 -27.74 -8.03 -17.44
CA ILE A 22 -26.96 -8.45 -18.60
C ILE A 22 -25.75 -9.29 -18.16
N HIS A 23 -25.04 -8.82 -17.15
CA HIS A 23 -23.87 -9.54 -16.61
C HIS A 23 -24.28 -10.93 -16.09
N ASP A 24 -25.34 -10.97 -15.27
CA ASP A 24 -25.83 -12.24 -14.71
C ASP A 24 -26.32 -13.20 -15.79
N TYR A 25 -26.94 -12.67 -16.85
CA TYR A 25 -27.37 -13.47 -17.99
C TYR A 25 -26.18 -14.10 -18.74
N ILE A 26 -25.14 -13.31 -19.06
CA ILE A 26 -23.93 -13.80 -19.72
C ILE A 26 -23.23 -14.84 -18.82
N TYR A 27 -23.06 -14.52 -17.54
CA TYR A 27 -22.42 -15.41 -16.57
C TYR A 27 -23.12 -16.75 -16.45
N ALA A 28 -24.44 -16.75 -16.34
CA ALA A 28 -25.23 -17.95 -16.16
C ALA A 28 -25.31 -18.84 -17.41
N ASN A 29 -25.20 -18.26 -18.62
CA ASN A 29 -25.49 -19.01 -19.86
C ASN A 29 -24.24 -19.39 -20.65
N ASP A 30 -23.12 -18.64 -20.53
CA ASP A 30 -21.96 -18.82 -21.40
C ASP A 30 -20.77 -19.51 -20.71
N GLY A 31 -20.90 -19.88 -19.41
CA GLY A 31 -19.85 -20.60 -18.67
C GLY A 31 -18.55 -19.82 -18.48
N LEU A 32 -18.61 -18.51 -18.60
CA LEU A 32 -17.47 -17.61 -18.41
C LEU A 32 -17.23 -17.34 -16.92
N SER A 33 -15.97 -17.08 -16.54
CA SER A 33 -15.70 -16.56 -15.19
C SER A 33 -16.28 -15.15 -15.02
N PRO A 34 -16.51 -14.67 -13.78
CA PRO A 34 -17.00 -13.30 -13.54
C PRO A 34 -16.16 -12.23 -14.25
N GLN A 35 -14.83 -12.38 -14.22
CA GLN A 35 -13.92 -11.47 -14.91
C GLN A 35 -14.07 -11.50 -16.42
N GLN A 36 -14.17 -12.70 -17.02
CA GLN A 36 -14.37 -12.84 -18.46
C GLN A 36 -15.73 -12.27 -18.88
N THR A 37 -16.76 -12.46 -18.08
CA THR A 37 -18.09 -11.89 -18.29
C THR A 37 -18.04 -10.36 -18.31
N LEU A 38 -17.34 -9.77 -17.35
CA LEU A 38 -17.12 -8.33 -17.30
C LEU A 38 -16.36 -7.82 -18.54
N GLU A 39 -15.31 -8.52 -18.97
CA GLU A 39 -14.54 -8.17 -20.16
C GLU A 39 -15.42 -8.17 -21.42
N GLU A 40 -16.25 -9.19 -21.60
CA GLU A 40 -17.18 -9.28 -22.74
C GLU A 40 -18.23 -8.18 -22.66
N PHE A 41 -18.80 -7.92 -21.49
CA PHE A 41 -19.76 -6.85 -21.32
C PHE A 41 -19.17 -5.48 -21.68
N VAL A 42 -17.95 -5.20 -21.21
CA VAL A 42 -17.24 -3.94 -21.55
C VAL A 42 -17.00 -3.81 -23.05
N LYS A 43 -16.64 -4.89 -23.77
CA LYS A 43 -16.51 -4.87 -25.24
C LYS A 43 -17.83 -4.44 -25.90
N ILE A 44 -18.96 -4.99 -25.43
CA ILE A 44 -20.27 -4.66 -26.00
C ILE A 44 -20.65 -3.20 -25.71
N LEU A 45 -20.29 -2.66 -24.56
CA LEU A 45 -20.50 -1.23 -24.28
C LEU A 45 -19.68 -0.35 -25.24
N PHE A 46 -18.43 -0.73 -25.58
CA PHE A 46 -17.64 -0.02 -26.59
C PHE A 46 -18.30 -0.05 -27.96
N ILE A 47 -18.84 -1.19 -28.39
CA ILE A 47 -19.56 -1.34 -29.64
C ILE A 47 -20.78 -0.42 -29.66
N LYS A 48 -21.55 -0.41 -28.58
CA LYS A 48 -22.74 0.44 -28.42
C LYS A 48 -22.39 1.93 -28.47
N ILE A 49 -21.36 2.38 -27.76
CA ILE A 49 -20.90 3.77 -27.77
C ILE A 49 -20.41 4.18 -29.18
N TYR A 50 -19.67 3.29 -29.85
CA TYR A 50 -19.21 3.54 -31.21
C TYR A 50 -20.38 3.71 -32.18
N ASP A 51 -21.37 2.82 -32.09
CA ASP A 51 -22.59 2.87 -32.94
C ASP A 51 -23.39 4.18 -32.71
N GLU A 52 -23.51 4.62 -31.45
CA GLU A 52 -24.18 5.89 -31.13
C GLU A 52 -23.41 7.11 -31.62
N ASN A 53 -22.08 7.12 -31.44
CA ASN A 53 -21.23 8.25 -31.78
C ASN A 53 -21.21 8.51 -33.29
N ASP A 54 -21.17 7.44 -34.09
CA ASP A 54 -21.13 7.53 -35.54
C ASP A 54 -22.54 7.48 -36.18
N ASN A 55 -23.61 7.42 -35.35
CA ASN A 55 -25.03 7.34 -35.78
C ASN A 55 -25.31 6.22 -36.77
N LEU A 56 -24.67 5.05 -36.59
CA LEU A 56 -24.76 3.93 -37.54
C LEU A 56 -26.08 3.17 -37.43
N ASN A 57 -26.71 3.17 -36.24
CA ASN A 57 -27.95 2.45 -35.94
C ASN A 57 -27.88 0.93 -36.24
N GLN A 58 -26.72 0.31 -36.06
CA GLN A 58 -26.49 -1.11 -36.33
C GLN A 58 -26.57 -1.97 -35.05
N PHE A 59 -26.48 -1.35 -33.87
CA PHE A 59 -26.61 -2.03 -32.58
C PHE A 59 -28.09 -2.26 -32.24
N THR A 60 -28.75 -3.09 -33.07
CA THR A 60 -30.19 -3.35 -33.00
C THR A 60 -30.51 -4.83 -33.19
N ILE A 61 -31.66 -5.26 -32.68
CA ILE A 61 -32.25 -6.58 -32.93
C ILE A 61 -33.75 -6.41 -33.18
N SER A 62 -34.27 -6.95 -34.28
CA SER A 62 -35.69 -6.93 -34.56
C SER A 62 -36.50 -7.89 -33.69
N SER A 63 -37.79 -7.70 -33.59
CA SER A 63 -38.68 -8.63 -32.87
C SER A 63 -38.66 -10.03 -33.50
N GLU A 64 -38.49 -10.14 -34.81
CA GLU A 64 -38.41 -11.39 -35.54
C GLU A 64 -37.10 -12.10 -35.23
N GLU A 65 -35.95 -11.43 -35.37
CA GLU A 65 -34.61 -11.94 -35.00
C GLU A 65 -34.57 -12.41 -33.53
N TRP A 66 -35.17 -11.63 -32.63
CA TRP A 66 -35.22 -11.98 -31.20
C TRP A 66 -36.07 -13.25 -30.95
N ASN A 67 -37.21 -13.40 -31.60
CA ASN A 67 -38.05 -14.59 -31.49
C ASN A 67 -37.40 -15.83 -32.10
N GLU A 68 -36.68 -15.69 -33.20
CA GLU A 68 -35.91 -16.78 -33.80
C GLU A 68 -34.79 -17.27 -32.89
N LEU A 69 -34.04 -16.36 -32.27
CA LEU A 69 -33.03 -16.72 -31.29
C LEU A 69 -33.64 -17.51 -30.10
N LYS A 70 -34.76 -17.02 -29.54
CA LYS A 70 -35.45 -17.74 -28.47
C LYS A 70 -35.97 -19.12 -28.84
N SER A 71 -36.28 -19.35 -30.12
CA SER A 71 -36.70 -20.65 -30.61
C SER A 71 -35.54 -21.60 -30.92
N GLY A 72 -34.29 -21.22 -30.63
CA GLY A 72 -33.09 -22.02 -30.85
C GLY A 72 -32.59 -21.98 -32.30
N LYS A 73 -33.10 -21.13 -33.14
CA LYS A 73 -32.57 -20.91 -34.48
C LYS A 73 -31.32 -20.01 -34.40
N LEU A 74 -30.26 -20.43 -35.11
CA LEU A 74 -29.05 -19.60 -35.20
C LEU A 74 -29.29 -18.45 -36.20
N VAL A 75 -29.30 -17.23 -35.68
CA VAL A 75 -29.40 -16.03 -36.49
C VAL A 75 -27.99 -15.50 -36.78
N HIS A 76 -27.40 -15.96 -37.88
CA HIS A 76 -26.07 -15.56 -38.31
C HIS A 76 -25.97 -14.05 -38.60
N ALA A 77 -27.04 -13.44 -39.11
CA ALA A 77 -27.07 -12.04 -39.51
C ALA A 77 -26.77 -11.07 -38.32
N ILE A 78 -27.24 -11.36 -37.08
CA ILE A 78 -26.95 -10.55 -35.90
C ILE A 78 -25.47 -10.64 -35.55
N SER A 79 -24.95 -11.88 -35.50
CA SER A 79 -23.55 -12.12 -35.16
C SER A 79 -22.61 -11.49 -36.18
N GLU A 80 -22.92 -11.59 -37.48
CA GLU A 80 -22.15 -10.95 -38.53
C GLU A 80 -22.19 -9.44 -38.49
N ARG A 81 -23.38 -8.82 -38.30
CA ARG A 81 -23.54 -7.36 -38.13
C ARG A 81 -22.74 -6.82 -36.96
N ILE A 82 -22.88 -7.44 -35.80
CA ILE A 82 -22.20 -6.96 -34.59
C ILE A 82 -20.69 -7.25 -34.65
N THR A 83 -20.27 -8.34 -35.28
CA THR A 83 -18.83 -8.62 -35.52
C THR A 83 -18.25 -7.57 -36.48
N ALA A 84 -18.94 -7.20 -37.53
CA ALA A 84 -18.50 -6.15 -38.46
C ALA A 84 -18.41 -4.78 -37.74
N LEU A 85 -19.39 -4.48 -36.91
CA LEU A 85 -19.38 -3.26 -36.08
C LEU A 85 -18.22 -3.29 -35.05
N PHE A 86 -17.92 -4.46 -34.49
CA PHE A 86 -16.77 -4.61 -33.58
C PHE A 86 -15.43 -4.42 -34.31
N GLU A 87 -15.29 -4.89 -35.56
CA GLU A 87 -14.09 -4.63 -36.37
C GLU A 87 -13.87 -3.13 -36.61
N GLN A 88 -14.94 -2.35 -36.77
CA GLN A 88 -14.85 -0.88 -36.86
C GLN A 88 -14.49 -0.27 -35.49
N THR A 89 -15.13 -0.73 -34.41
CA THR A 89 -14.83 -0.33 -33.04
C THR A 89 -13.37 -0.53 -32.68
N LYS A 90 -12.78 -1.68 -33.07
CA LYS A 90 -11.35 -1.96 -32.87
C LYS A 90 -10.44 -0.95 -33.58
N LYS A 91 -10.82 -0.49 -34.76
CA LYS A 91 -10.05 0.54 -35.50
C LYS A 91 -10.13 1.90 -34.84
N ALA A 92 -11.27 2.23 -34.26
CA ALA A 92 -11.47 3.49 -33.51
C ALA A 92 -10.72 3.49 -32.16
N TYR A 93 -10.63 2.34 -31.51
CA TYR A 93 -10.01 2.16 -30.20
C TYR A 93 -8.80 1.21 -30.25
N ARG A 94 -7.90 1.41 -31.27
CA ARG A 94 -6.72 0.57 -31.50
C ARG A 94 -5.68 0.59 -30.38
N ASP A 95 -5.78 1.51 -29.48
CA ASP A 95 -4.94 1.66 -28.28
C ASP A 95 -5.32 0.68 -27.16
N ILE A 96 -6.49 0.05 -27.24
CA ILE A 96 -6.99 -0.90 -26.23
C ILE A 96 -7.51 -2.21 -26.83
N PHE A 97 -7.72 -2.29 -28.15
CA PHE A 97 -8.14 -3.50 -28.85
C PHE A 97 -7.07 -3.96 -29.83
N ASP A 98 -6.83 -5.30 -29.86
CA ASP A 98 -5.95 -5.93 -30.83
C ASP A 98 -6.76 -6.43 -32.03
N ALA A 99 -6.05 -6.71 -33.13
CA ALA A 99 -6.67 -7.26 -34.33
C ALA A 99 -7.32 -8.63 -34.10
N ASP A 100 -6.80 -9.41 -33.15
CA ASP A 100 -7.28 -10.76 -32.80
C ASP A 100 -8.36 -10.79 -31.71
N ASP A 101 -8.70 -9.64 -31.12
CA ASP A 101 -9.83 -9.57 -30.18
C ASP A 101 -11.13 -10.04 -30.85
N ARG A 102 -11.91 -10.86 -30.13
CA ARG A 102 -13.19 -11.42 -30.60
C ARG A 102 -14.25 -11.29 -29.51
N ILE A 103 -15.51 -11.27 -29.93
CA ILE A 103 -16.66 -11.45 -29.04
C ILE A 103 -16.76 -12.94 -28.74
N ARG A 104 -16.80 -13.33 -27.47
CA ARG A 104 -16.76 -14.72 -27.00
C ARG A 104 -18.08 -15.23 -26.44
N ILE A 105 -19.08 -14.35 -26.31
CA ILE A 105 -20.40 -14.74 -25.83
C ILE A 105 -21.25 -15.37 -26.94
N SER A 106 -22.21 -16.19 -26.53
CA SER A 106 -23.16 -16.85 -27.43
C SER A 106 -24.05 -15.84 -28.17
N ALA A 107 -24.58 -16.24 -29.31
CA ALA A 107 -25.54 -15.42 -30.05
C ALA A 107 -26.78 -15.05 -29.22
N MET A 108 -27.20 -15.95 -28.30
CA MET A 108 -28.33 -15.71 -27.38
C MET A 108 -27.98 -14.63 -26.36
N ALA A 109 -26.79 -14.69 -25.73
CA ALA A 109 -26.36 -13.69 -24.78
C ALA A 109 -26.12 -12.32 -25.46
N LEU A 110 -25.56 -12.32 -26.68
CA LEU A 110 -25.39 -11.13 -27.49
C LEU A 110 -26.76 -10.49 -27.84
N GLY A 111 -27.71 -11.29 -28.35
CA GLY A 111 -29.05 -10.82 -28.67
C GLY A 111 -29.81 -10.30 -27.43
N PHE A 112 -29.67 -10.97 -26.27
CA PHE A 112 -30.24 -10.48 -25.00
C PHE A 112 -29.66 -9.11 -24.64
N THR A 113 -28.35 -8.95 -24.73
CA THR A 113 -27.67 -7.69 -24.40
C THR A 113 -28.10 -6.57 -25.32
N ILE A 114 -28.17 -6.81 -26.64
CA ILE A 114 -28.64 -5.84 -27.61
C ILE A 114 -30.10 -5.47 -27.32
N ASN A 115 -30.97 -6.44 -27.09
CA ASN A 115 -32.39 -6.20 -26.81
C ASN A 115 -32.59 -5.33 -25.55
N LYS A 116 -31.71 -5.46 -24.55
CA LYS A 116 -31.75 -4.64 -23.33
C LYS A 116 -31.24 -3.21 -23.53
N LEU A 117 -30.27 -2.99 -24.40
CA LEU A 117 -29.56 -1.72 -24.57
C LEU A 117 -29.93 -0.94 -25.83
N GLN A 118 -30.51 -1.56 -26.88
CA GLN A 118 -30.70 -0.92 -28.19
C GLN A 118 -31.48 0.42 -28.14
N ASN A 119 -32.45 0.52 -27.24
CA ASN A 119 -33.30 1.71 -27.11
C ASN A 119 -32.77 2.73 -26.07
N ILE A 120 -31.59 2.49 -25.52
CA ILE A 120 -31.00 3.38 -24.51
C ILE A 120 -29.84 4.14 -25.13
N SER A 121 -29.81 5.44 -24.94
CA SER A 121 -28.62 6.22 -25.28
C SER A 121 -27.64 6.23 -24.09
N LEU A 122 -26.46 5.65 -24.27
CA LEU A 122 -25.37 5.76 -23.32
C LEU A 122 -24.73 7.15 -23.38
N LEU A 123 -24.67 7.79 -24.55
CA LEU A 123 -24.08 9.11 -24.72
C LEU A 123 -24.98 10.23 -24.17
N ASN A 124 -26.30 10.14 -24.36
CA ASN A 124 -27.23 11.19 -23.98
C ASN A 124 -27.93 11.00 -22.62
N SER A 125 -27.67 9.87 -21.93
CA SER A 125 -28.07 9.71 -20.52
C SER A 125 -27.33 10.70 -19.64
N SER A 126 -27.90 11.08 -18.47
CA SER A 126 -27.23 12.02 -17.58
C SER A 126 -25.85 11.44 -17.17
N GLN A 127 -24.83 12.28 -17.14
CA GLN A 127 -23.46 11.86 -16.77
C GLN A 127 -23.46 11.16 -15.41
N ASP A 128 -24.16 11.75 -14.43
CA ASP A 128 -24.26 11.18 -13.09
C ASP A 128 -24.90 9.77 -13.08
N ALA A 129 -25.95 9.54 -13.88
CA ALA A 129 -26.65 8.26 -13.88
C ALA A 129 -25.80 7.14 -14.49
N LYS A 130 -25.15 7.38 -15.63
CA LYS A 130 -24.38 6.34 -16.34
C LYS A 130 -23.04 6.06 -15.69
N GLY A 131 -22.30 7.10 -15.25
CA GLY A 131 -21.04 6.96 -14.54
C GLY A 131 -21.24 6.25 -13.20
N LEU A 132 -22.24 6.68 -12.42
CA LEU A 132 -22.58 6.06 -11.14
C LEU A 132 -23.06 4.61 -11.32
N ALA A 133 -23.89 4.32 -12.34
CA ALA A 133 -24.34 2.96 -12.62
C ALA A 133 -23.16 2.03 -12.95
N PHE A 134 -22.26 2.47 -13.83
CA PHE A 134 -21.10 1.68 -14.19
C PHE A 134 -20.10 1.51 -13.04
N GLN A 135 -19.87 2.56 -12.24
CA GLN A 135 -19.02 2.49 -11.06
C GLN A 135 -19.58 1.52 -10.00
N LYS A 136 -20.88 1.60 -9.69
CA LYS A 136 -21.54 0.66 -8.75
C LYS A 136 -21.50 -0.76 -9.27
N PHE A 137 -21.80 -0.95 -10.56
CA PHE A 137 -21.69 -2.24 -11.21
C PHE A 137 -20.29 -2.85 -11.06
N LEU A 138 -19.23 -2.08 -11.34
CA LEU A 138 -17.85 -2.54 -11.19
C LEU A 138 -17.52 -2.85 -9.73
N SER A 139 -17.93 -2.01 -8.77
CA SER A 139 -17.61 -2.23 -7.36
C SER A 139 -18.19 -3.55 -6.79
N HIS A 140 -19.29 -4.06 -7.36
CA HIS A 140 -19.83 -5.37 -7.02
C HIS A 140 -18.98 -6.52 -7.60
N HIS A 141 -18.42 -6.35 -8.79
CA HIS A 141 -17.70 -7.42 -9.52
C HIS A 141 -16.17 -7.38 -9.34
N GLU A 142 -15.58 -6.23 -9.01
CA GLU A 142 -14.13 -6.10 -8.75
C GLU A 142 -13.68 -6.85 -7.49
N LYS A 143 -14.56 -7.06 -6.50
CA LYS A 143 -14.25 -7.79 -5.26
C LYS A 143 -13.98 -9.28 -5.47
N ASP A 144 -14.48 -9.86 -6.55
CA ASP A 144 -14.32 -11.29 -6.86
C ASP A 144 -13.03 -11.61 -7.66
N GLY A 145 -12.35 -10.60 -8.20
CA GLY A 145 -11.10 -10.71 -8.94
C GLY A 145 -9.89 -10.88 -8.02
N ARG A 146 -9.59 -12.09 -7.57
CA ARG A 146 -8.41 -12.40 -6.75
C ARG A 146 -7.11 -12.07 -7.50
N GLY A 147 -6.40 -11.01 -7.07
CA GLY A 147 -5.03 -10.74 -7.48
C GLY A 147 -4.73 -9.34 -8.00
N GLN A 148 -5.69 -8.44 -8.06
CA GLN A 148 -5.45 -7.04 -8.43
C GLN A 148 -5.83 -6.13 -7.26
N PHE A 149 -4.86 -5.33 -6.82
CA PHE A 149 -5.03 -4.45 -5.67
C PHE A 149 -5.64 -3.12 -6.13
N PHE A 150 -6.96 -2.98 -5.93
CA PHE A 150 -7.62 -1.70 -6.12
C PHE A 150 -7.35 -0.77 -4.95
N THR A 151 -7.23 0.53 -5.22
CA THR A 151 -7.10 1.53 -4.17
C THR A 151 -8.49 1.83 -3.60
N PRO A 152 -8.68 1.79 -2.27
CA PRO A 152 -9.93 2.18 -1.63
C PRO A 152 -10.35 3.61 -2.02
N GLU A 153 -11.61 3.81 -2.35
CA GLU A 153 -12.12 5.12 -2.78
C GLU A 153 -11.83 6.24 -1.76
N PRO A 154 -11.98 6.06 -0.42
CA PRO A 154 -11.60 7.10 0.54
C PRO A 154 -10.12 7.49 0.48
N VAL A 155 -9.22 6.54 0.17
CA VAL A 155 -7.78 6.82 0.01
C VAL A 155 -7.52 7.61 -1.28
N ILE A 156 -8.21 7.26 -2.36
CA ILE A 156 -8.13 7.97 -3.65
C ILE A 156 -8.57 9.42 -3.47
N ASP A 157 -9.77 9.63 -2.92
CA ASP A 157 -10.36 10.96 -2.72
C ASP A 157 -9.51 11.81 -1.78
N PHE A 158 -8.94 11.19 -0.74
CA PHE A 158 -7.98 11.85 0.15
C PHE A 158 -6.72 12.31 -0.60
N CYS A 159 -6.09 11.47 -1.40
CA CYS A 159 -4.90 11.85 -2.18
C CYS A 159 -5.21 13.03 -3.11
N VAL A 160 -6.35 13.00 -3.78
CA VAL A 160 -6.78 14.07 -4.68
C VAL A 160 -7.05 15.37 -3.89
N ALA A 161 -7.74 15.29 -2.75
CA ALA A 161 -8.01 16.44 -1.90
C ALA A 161 -6.73 17.07 -1.31
N MET A 162 -5.72 16.25 -0.99
CA MET A 162 -4.39 16.72 -0.56
C MET A 162 -3.63 17.41 -1.68
N MET A 163 -3.75 16.92 -2.92
CA MET A 163 -3.03 17.46 -4.09
C MET A 163 -3.72 18.65 -4.72
N GLN A 164 -5.04 18.80 -4.52
CA GLN A 164 -5.82 19.95 -5.00
C GLN A 164 -5.57 20.24 -6.49
N PRO A 165 -5.92 19.31 -7.40
CA PRO A 165 -5.72 19.51 -8.82
C PRO A 165 -6.46 20.79 -9.31
N LYS A 166 -5.85 21.48 -10.27
CA LYS A 166 -6.40 22.72 -10.85
C LYS A 166 -6.88 22.47 -12.28
N PRO A 167 -7.86 23.24 -12.75
CA PRO A 167 -8.22 23.23 -14.16
C PRO A 167 -6.98 23.46 -15.05
N ASN A 168 -6.92 22.76 -16.17
CA ASN A 168 -5.81 22.79 -17.14
C ASN A 168 -4.47 22.16 -16.67
N GLU A 169 -4.36 21.62 -15.46
CA GLU A 169 -3.22 20.80 -15.09
C GLU A 169 -3.25 19.45 -15.84
N MET A 170 -2.09 19.03 -16.33
CA MET A 170 -1.90 17.73 -16.96
C MET A 170 -1.69 16.68 -15.87
N ILE A 171 -2.61 15.75 -15.76
CA ILE A 171 -2.66 14.74 -14.67
C ILE A 171 -2.43 13.36 -15.26
N ILE A 172 -1.55 12.57 -14.67
CA ILE A 172 -1.32 11.18 -15.07
C ILE A 172 -1.39 10.22 -13.88
N ASP A 173 -1.97 9.04 -14.14
CA ASP A 173 -1.80 7.83 -13.33
C ASP A 173 -1.07 6.77 -14.16
N PRO A 174 0.24 6.52 -13.90
CA PRO A 174 1.04 5.59 -14.68
C PRO A 174 0.83 4.10 -14.29
N ALA A 175 -0.08 3.80 -13.37
CA ALA A 175 -0.55 2.47 -12.99
C ALA A 175 -2.05 2.55 -12.69
N CYS A 176 -2.82 3.03 -13.69
CA CYS A 176 -4.14 3.59 -13.47
C CYS A 176 -5.21 2.57 -13.03
N GLY A 177 -4.94 1.28 -13.15
CA GLY A 177 -5.94 0.29 -12.81
C GLY A 177 -7.24 0.56 -13.53
N SER A 178 -8.35 0.52 -12.82
CA SER A 178 -9.68 0.86 -13.34
C SER A 178 -9.97 2.38 -13.43
N GLY A 179 -8.95 3.24 -13.29
CA GLY A 179 -9.06 4.68 -13.46
C GLY A 179 -9.56 5.45 -12.22
N GLY A 180 -9.45 4.86 -11.03
CA GLY A 180 -9.98 5.45 -9.80
C GLY A 180 -9.46 6.85 -9.50
N PHE A 181 -8.14 7.06 -9.55
CA PHE A 181 -7.54 8.38 -9.31
C PHE A 181 -7.97 9.42 -10.35
N LEU A 182 -8.03 9.05 -11.62
CA LEU A 182 -8.44 9.97 -12.69
C LEU A 182 -9.90 10.38 -12.56
N MET A 183 -10.77 9.44 -12.19
CA MET A 183 -12.19 9.71 -11.92
C MET A 183 -12.37 10.63 -10.71
N SER A 184 -11.63 10.39 -9.63
CA SER A 184 -11.68 11.26 -8.44
C SER A 184 -11.13 12.66 -8.74
N ALA A 185 -10.05 12.76 -9.52
CA ALA A 185 -9.51 14.06 -9.97
C ALA A 185 -10.56 14.83 -10.80
N LEU A 186 -11.26 14.15 -11.71
CA LEU A 186 -12.34 14.76 -12.50
C LEU A 186 -13.47 15.27 -11.60
N ARG A 187 -13.95 14.43 -10.66
CA ARG A 187 -15.00 14.83 -9.69
C ARG A 187 -14.56 16.02 -8.84
N TYR A 188 -13.30 16.00 -8.37
CA TYR A 188 -12.76 17.13 -7.61
C TYR A 188 -12.75 18.42 -8.42
N LEU A 189 -12.32 18.37 -9.68
CA LEU A 189 -12.33 19.53 -10.59
C LEU A 189 -13.76 20.03 -10.85
N GLN A 190 -14.72 19.15 -11.05
CA GLN A 190 -16.15 19.52 -11.23
C GLN A 190 -16.70 20.26 -10.00
N GLN A 191 -16.32 19.85 -8.80
CA GLN A 191 -16.81 20.42 -7.54
C GLN A 191 -16.10 21.73 -7.14
N ASN A 192 -14.84 21.92 -7.55
CA ASN A 192 -13.98 22.98 -7.05
C ASN A 192 -13.57 24.02 -8.14
N THR A 193 -14.06 23.89 -9.37
CA THR A 193 -13.81 24.86 -10.43
C THR A 193 -14.89 25.93 -10.42
N GLU A 194 -14.48 27.20 -10.39
CA GLU A 194 -15.43 28.31 -10.58
C GLU A 194 -16.01 28.28 -12.01
N GLY A 195 -17.32 28.23 -12.13
CA GLY A 195 -18.04 28.12 -13.40
C GLY A 195 -18.28 26.67 -13.83
N VAL A 196 -18.52 26.45 -15.11
CA VAL A 196 -18.81 25.13 -15.69
C VAL A 196 -17.51 24.51 -16.25
N LEU A 197 -17.08 23.40 -15.68
CA LEU A 197 -15.96 22.64 -16.23
C LEU A 197 -16.35 21.97 -17.55
N ASP A 198 -15.55 22.16 -18.60
CA ASP A 198 -15.68 21.36 -19.82
C ASP A 198 -15.09 19.96 -19.57
N VAL A 199 -15.98 19.05 -19.20
CA VAL A 199 -15.63 17.66 -18.84
C VAL A 199 -15.00 16.92 -20.02
N ALA A 200 -15.56 17.08 -21.23
CA ALA A 200 -15.06 16.40 -22.42
C ALA A 200 -13.63 16.85 -22.76
N LYS A 201 -13.39 18.16 -22.71
CA LYS A 201 -12.05 18.72 -22.90
C LYS A 201 -11.09 18.28 -21.81
N THR A 202 -11.49 18.35 -20.54
CA THR A 202 -10.65 17.94 -19.40
C THR A 202 -10.21 16.48 -19.54
N VAL A 203 -11.13 15.57 -19.87
CA VAL A 203 -10.81 14.14 -20.02
C VAL A 203 -9.93 13.89 -21.25
N SER A 204 -10.19 14.58 -22.36
CA SER A 204 -9.44 14.34 -23.61
C SER A 204 -8.07 15.04 -23.68
N GLU A 205 -7.86 16.10 -22.92
CA GLU A 205 -6.63 16.88 -22.98
C GLU A 205 -5.79 16.84 -21.72
N ASN A 206 -6.40 16.67 -20.53
CA ASN A 206 -5.72 16.83 -19.26
C ASN A 206 -5.54 15.53 -18.46
N LEU A 207 -6.39 14.51 -18.66
CA LEU A 207 -6.32 13.27 -17.88
C LEU A 207 -5.66 12.14 -18.69
N PHE A 208 -4.57 11.60 -18.17
CA PHE A 208 -3.81 10.53 -18.79
C PHE A 208 -3.70 9.33 -17.86
N GLY A 209 -3.74 8.12 -18.43
CA GLY A 209 -3.54 6.89 -17.67
C GLY A 209 -2.86 5.82 -18.49
N SER A 210 -2.09 4.99 -17.83
CA SER A 210 -1.50 3.81 -18.43
C SER A 210 -1.56 2.62 -17.48
N ASP A 211 -1.85 1.45 -18.04
CA ASP A 211 -1.78 0.17 -17.33
C ASP A 211 -1.29 -0.92 -18.27
N ILE A 212 -0.52 -1.88 -17.76
CA ILE A 212 -0.02 -3.00 -18.54
C ILE A 212 -1.12 -4.05 -18.78
N ASN A 213 -2.14 -4.09 -17.92
CA ASN A 213 -3.25 -5.01 -18.03
C ASN A 213 -4.33 -4.45 -18.96
N LYS A 214 -4.48 -5.07 -20.10
CA LYS A 214 -5.39 -4.64 -21.14
C LYS A 214 -6.86 -4.59 -20.72
N SER A 215 -7.32 -5.61 -20.00
CA SER A 215 -8.72 -5.68 -19.55
C SER A 215 -9.04 -4.52 -18.60
N ILE A 216 -8.11 -4.16 -17.74
CA ILE A 216 -8.28 -3.07 -16.78
C ILE A 216 -8.18 -1.71 -17.45
N ALA A 217 -7.24 -1.53 -18.38
CA ALA A 217 -7.14 -0.32 -19.18
C ALA A 217 -8.45 -0.05 -19.97
N ARG A 218 -9.11 -1.11 -20.48
CA ARG A 218 -10.44 -1.01 -21.12
C ARG A 218 -11.50 -0.50 -20.14
N ILE A 219 -11.50 -0.99 -18.90
CA ILE A 219 -12.42 -0.52 -17.86
C ILE A 219 -12.18 0.96 -17.54
N ALA A 220 -10.93 1.34 -17.32
CA ALA A 220 -10.57 2.75 -17.07
C ALA A 220 -11.01 3.66 -18.22
N LYS A 221 -10.75 3.23 -19.46
CA LYS A 221 -11.17 3.97 -20.65
C LYS A 221 -12.69 4.09 -20.75
N MET A 222 -13.41 3.00 -20.48
CA MET A 222 -14.87 3.00 -20.48
C MET A 222 -15.44 3.97 -19.43
N LYS A 223 -14.91 3.97 -18.21
CA LYS A 223 -15.34 4.92 -17.16
C LYS A 223 -15.24 6.36 -17.64
N LEU A 224 -14.08 6.76 -18.16
CA LEU A 224 -13.86 8.12 -18.63
C LEU A 224 -14.68 8.47 -19.87
N LEU A 225 -14.89 7.50 -20.79
CA LEU A 225 -15.77 7.71 -21.96
C LEU A 225 -17.23 7.96 -21.56
N LEU A 226 -17.74 7.23 -20.59
CA LEU A 226 -19.09 7.41 -20.08
C LEU A 226 -19.29 8.80 -19.43
N GLU A 227 -18.26 9.35 -18.81
CA GLU A 227 -18.31 10.69 -18.22
C GLU A 227 -18.18 11.82 -19.28
N ALA A 228 -17.29 11.64 -20.24
CA ALA A 228 -16.87 12.72 -21.15
C ALA A 228 -17.54 12.71 -22.52
N ASN A 229 -18.19 11.61 -22.91
CA ASN A 229 -18.75 11.39 -24.27
C ASN A 229 -17.73 11.67 -25.39
N GLY A 230 -16.43 11.39 -25.16
CA GLY A 230 -15.37 11.83 -26.06
C GLY A 230 -14.14 10.94 -26.08
N LYS A 231 -13.01 11.51 -26.48
CA LYS A 231 -11.71 10.86 -26.48
C LYS A 231 -11.14 10.80 -25.07
N THR A 232 -10.30 9.80 -24.79
CA THR A 232 -9.57 9.65 -23.53
C THR A 232 -8.12 9.28 -23.82
N ASN A 233 -7.21 9.63 -22.90
CA ASN A 233 -5.78 9.30 -23.01
C ASN A 233 -5.43 8.12 -22.07
N ILE A 234 -6.21 7.05 -22.17
CA ILE A 234 -5.90 5.78 -21.48
C ILE A 234 -5.24 4.83 -22.45
N HIS A 235 -4.05 4.37 -22.11
CA HIS A 235 -3.18 3.54 -22.95
C HIS A 235 -2.83 2.23 -22.27
N CYS A 236 -2.86 1.13 -23.02
CA CYS A 236 -2.36 -0.16 -22.57
C CYS A 236 -0.87 -0.23 -22.85
N VAL A 237 -0.03 0.19 -21.89
CA VAL A 237 1.43 0.21 -22.03
C VAL A 237 2.10 0.00 -20.67
N ASN A 238 3.29 -0.64 -20.69
CA ASN A 238 4.09 -0.79 -19.50
C ASN A 238 4.81 0.53 -19.18
N SER A 239 4.40 1.22 -18.12
CA SER A 239 4.99 2.50 -17.70
C SER A 239 6.47 2.40 -17.26
N LEU A 240 7.00 1.20 -17.03
CA LEU A 240 8.42 0.99 -16.73
C LEU A 240 9.28 0.76 -17.98
N GLU A 241 8.73 0.89 -19.18
CA GLU A 241 9.50 0.87 -20.41
C GLU A 241 10.39 2.11 -20.58
N ASP A 242 10.96 2.25 -21.77
CA ASP A 242 11.75 3.43 -22.12
C ASP A 242 10.93 4.71 -21.98
N LEU A 243 11.53 5.77 -21.38
CA LEU A 243 10.79 7.00 -21.09
C LEU A 243 10.32 7.71 -22.36
N ASP A 244 11.18 7.76 -23.39
CA ASP A 244 10.85 8.46 -24.62
C ASP A 244 9.78 7.69 -25.40
N SER A 245 9.85 6.36 -25.41
CA SER A 245 8.81 5.48 -25.99
C SER A 245 7.48 5.64 -25.25
N LEU A 246 7.51 5.74 -23.92
CA LEU A 246 6.31 5.98 -23.11
C LEU A 246 5.70 7.33 -23.42
N LYS A 247 6.49 8.40 -23.45
CA LYS A 247 6.03 9.76 -23.80
C LYS A 247 5.44 9.82 -25.19
N LEU A 248 6.05 9.12 -26.16
CA LEU A 248 5.52 9.03 -27.51
C LEU A 248 4.16 8.35 -27.53
N THR A 249 4.00 7.24 -26.79
CA THR A 249 2.73 6.51 -26.69
C THR A 249 1.66 7.35 -26.02
N LEU A 250 2.01 8.09 -24.97
CA LEU A 250 1.07 8.99 -24.26
C LEU A 250 0.72 10.23 -25.11
N GLY A 251 1.48 10.53 -26.17
CA GLY A 251 1.28 11.73 -26.97
C GLY A 251 1.59 13.03 -26.23
N HIS A 252 2.39 12.96 -25.14
CA HIS A 252 2.72 14.11 -24.30
C HIS A 252 4.19 14.06 -23.86
N SER A 253 4.99 15.05 -24.29
CA SER A 253 6.44 15.11 -24.10
C SER A 253 6.89 16.00 -22.93
N ASP A 254 6.07 17.04 -22.60
CA ASP A 254 6.54 18.15 -21.75
C ASP A 254 6.50 17.84 -20.24
N GLY A 255 6.02 16.65 -19.89
CA GLY A 255 5.82 16.21 -18.51
C GLY A 255 4.47 16.67 -17.92
N PHE A 256 4.15 16.18 -16.75
CA PHE A 256 2.85 16.33 -16.09
C PHE A 256 2.94 17.27 -14.89
N ASP A 257 1.84 17.97 -14.61
CA ASP A 257 1.74 18.86 -13.44
C ASP A 257 1.41 18.04 -12.18
N LEU A 258 0.69 16.92 -12.33
CA LEU A 258 0.31 16.06 -11.23
C LEU A 258 0.41 14.58 -11.62
N VAL A 259 1.05 13.79 -10.76
CA VAL A 259 1.06 12.32 -10.81
C VAL A 259 0.30 11.79 -9.60
N LEU A 260 -0.67 10.90 -9.85
CA LEU A 260 -1.41 10.15 -8.82
C LEU A 260 -1.15 8.67 -9.08
N ALA A 261 -0.66 7.91 -8.11
CA ALA A 261 -0.27 6.53 -8.38
C ALA A 261 -0.45 5.59 -7.18
N ASN A 262 -0.94 4.39 -7.47
CA ASN A 262 -0.84 3.23 -6.58
C ASN A 262 -0.17 2.08 -7.36
N PRO A 263 1.18 2.03 -7.41
CA PRO A 263 1.91 1.01 -8.15
C PRO A 263 1.71 -0.39 -7.55
N PRO A 264 1.92 -1.47 -8.34
CA PRO A 264 1.77 -2.84 -7.84
C PRO A 264 2.81 -3.15 -6.75
N PHE A 265 2.33 -3.61 -5.57
CA PHE A 265 3.19 -3.92 -4.43
C PHE A 265 3.87 -5.29 -4.56
N GLY A 266 5.17 -5.35 -4.29
CA GLY A 266 5.94 -6.58 -4.22
C GLY A 266 6.16 -7.30 -5.55
N ALA A 267 5.61 -6.83 -6.64
CA ALA A 267 5.89 -7.34 -7.98
C ALA A 267 7.36 -7.10 -8.31
N LYS A 268 8.07 -8.17 -8.72
CA LYS A 268 9.51 -8.08 -8.99
C LYS A 268 9.80 -7.90 -10.46
N MET A 269 10.45 -6.79 -10.79
CA MET A 269 11.10 -6.59 -12.08
C MET A 269 12.43 -7.34 -12.09
N THR A 270 12.61 -8.27 -13.03
CA THR A 270 13.81 -9.11 -13.18
C THR A 270 14.54 -8.87 -14.48
N ASN A 271 13.97 -8.07 -15.41
CA ASN A 271 14.57 -7.80 -16.71
C ASN A 271 15.72 -6.76 -16.56
N PRO A 272 16.98 -7.15 -16.78
CA PRO A 272 18.13 -6.23 -16.65
C PRO A 272 18.06 -5.03 -17.60
N ALA A 273 17.48 -5.20 -18.80
CA ALA A 273 17.33 -4.12 -19.77
C ALA A 273 16.38 -3.03 -19.29
N VAL A 274 15.36 -3.39 -18.52
CA VAL A 274 14.47 -2.45 -17.85
C VAL A 274 15.17 -1.82 -16.64
N LEU A 275 15.76 -2.65 -15.77
CA LEU A 275 16.41 -2.19 -14.54
C LEU A 275 17.51 -1.17 -14.80
N SER A 276 18.30 -1.37 -15.86
CA SER A 276 19.40 -0.46 -16.23
C SER A 276 18.97 0.94 -16.70
N LYS A 277 17.68 1.15 -16.96
CA LYS A 277 17.11 2.46 -17.32
C LYS A 277 16.78 3.33 -16.11
N PHE A 278 16.86 2.78 -14.90
CA PHE A 278 16.52 3.46 -13.65
C PHE A 278 17.74 3.59 -12.73
N ASP A 279 17.94 4.73 -12.13
CA ASP A 279 18.95 4.91 -11.08
C ASP A 279 18.70 3.97 -9.88
N LEU A 280 17.44 3.78 -9.50
CA LEU A 280 17.01 2.86 -8.45
C LEU A 280 17.07 1.37 -8.84
N GLY A 281 17.33 1.07 -10.10
CA GLY A 281 17.65 -0.27 -10.60
C GLY A 281 19.08 -0.71 -10.29
N TYR A 282 19.97 0.22 -9.94
CA TYR A 282 21.37 -0.05 -9.56
C TYR A 282 21.51 -0.19 -8.04
N LYS A 283 22.58 -0.87 -7.61
CA LYS A 283 22.98 -0.91 -6.20
C LYS A 283 23.54 0.46 -5.80
N TRP A 284 23.32 0.81 -4.54
CA TRP A 284 23.81 2.03 -3.94
C TRP A 284 24.77 1.69 -2.79
N SER A 285 25.85 2.41 -2.65
CA SER A 285 26.82 2.30 -1.56
C SER A 285 26.77 3.53 -0.67
N ASN A 286 26.86 3.31 0.65
CA ASN A 286 26.96 4.40 1.62
C ASN A 286 28.42 4.75 1.85
N GLN A 287 28.76 6.03 1.72
CA GLN A 287 30.06 6.59 2.05
C GLN A 287 29.83 7.88 2.87
N ASN A 288 30.21 7.86 4.16
CA ASN A 288 30.05 9.01 5.06
C ASN A 288 28.62 9.57 5.15
N LYS A 289 27.61 8.68 5.21
CA LYS A 289 26.17 9.02 5.21
C LYS A 289 25.63 9.56 3.89
N GLU A 290 26.41 9.58 2.84
CA GLU A 290 25.97 9.86 1.47
C GLU A 290 25.86 8.56 0.68
N TYR A 291 24.81 8.45 -0.12
CA TYR A 291 24.56 7.29 -0.97
C TYR A 291 24.96 7.59 -2.41
N HIS A 292 25.78 6.71 -2.99
CA HIS A 292 26.24 6.82 -4.37
C HIS A 292 25.80 5.60 -5.19
N LYS A 293 25.25 5.86 -6.37
CA LYS A 293 24.91 4.82 -7.34
C LYS A 293 26.16 4.09 -7.81
N THR A 294 26.18 2.78 -7.75
CA THR A 294 27.25 1.93 -8.26
C THR A 294 27.01 1.55 -9.74
N LYS A 295 27.96 0.83 -10.35
CA LYS A 295 27.79 0.27 -11.70
C LYS A 295 27.01 -1.05 -11.71
N ALA A 296 26.74 -1.64 -10.57
CA ALA A 296 26.11 -2.95 -10.45
C ALA A 296 24.56 -2.84 -10.44
N VAL A 297 23.91 -3.42 -11.43
CA VAL A 297 22.46 -3.54 -11.51
C VAL A 297 21.99 -4.60 -10.51
N TYR A 298 20.83 -4.39 -9.89
CA TYR A 298 20.18 -5.42 -9.08
C TYR A 298 19.71 -6.59 -9.95
N PRO A 299 19.76 -7.85 -9.47
CA PRO A 299 19.21 -8.99 -10.19
C PRO A 299 17.67 -8.96 -10.27
N ASN A 300 17.04 -8.30 -9.31
CA ASN A 300 15.60 -8.01 -9.30
C ASN A 300 15.32 -6.79 -8.42
N ARG A 301 14.19 -6.13 -8.68
CA ARG A 301 13.74 -4.96 -7.94
C ARG A 301 12.23 -4.97 -7.80
N ASN A 302 11.70 -4.55 -6.67
CA ASN A 302 10.27 -4.34 -6.51
C ASN A 302 9.81 -3.20 -7.42
N ALA A 303 8.69 -3.41 -8.10
CA ALA A 303 8.16 -2.47 -9.07
C ALA A 303 7.84 -1.11 -8.45
N GLU A 304 7.27 -1.07 -7.24
CA GLU A 304 6.94 0.18 -6.55
C GLU A 304 8.14 1.12 -6.37
N ILE A 305 9.36 0.56 -6.21
CA ILE A 305 10.60 1.37 -6.11
C ILE A 305 10.92 2.04 -7.44
N LEU A 306 10.77 1.31 -8.55
CA LEU A 306 10.99 1.87 -9.90
C LEU A 306 9.91 2.88 -10.27
N PHE A 307 8.68 2.68 -9.81
CA PHE A 307 7.59 3.62 -10.03
C PHE A 307 7.80 4.95 -9.31
N ILE A 308 8.47 4.99 -8.15
CA ILE A 308 8.85 6.27 -7.52
C ILE A 308 9.72 7.10 -8.49
N GLU A 309 10.73 6.48 -9.08
CA GLU A 309 11.60 7.17 -10.07
C GLU A 309 10.82 7.52 -11.33
N ARG A 310 10.00 6.61 -11.87
CA ARG A 310 9.19 6.85 -13.06
C ARG A 310 8.22 8.01 -12.87
N CYS A 311 7.53 8.08 -11.75
CA CYS A 311 6.63 9.20 -11.42
C CYS A 311 7.39 10.54 -11.40
N LEU A 312 8.59 10.57 -10.79
CA LEU A 312 9.44 11.76 -10.81
C LEU A 312 9.94 12.12 -12.21
N GLN A 313 10.23 11.12 -13.08
CA GLN A 313 10.63 11.36 -14.48
C GLN A 313 9.47 11.93 -15.31
N LEU A 314 8.24 11.55 -15.02
CA LEU A 314 7.03 12.04 -15.70
C LEU A 314 6.65 13.46 -15.29
N LEU A 315 7.02 13.91 -14.10
CA LEU A 315 6.70 15.26 -13.63
C LEU A 315 7.52 16.35 -14.31
N LYS A 316 6.91 17.51 -14.53
CA LYS A 316 7.59 18.78 -14.75
C LYS A 316 8.36 19.22 -13.49
N GLU A 317 9.32 20.14 -13.60
CA GLU A 317 9.83 20.83 -12.42
C GLU A 317 8.68 21.62 -11.74
N GLY A 318 8.60 21.52 -10.41
CA GLY A 318 7.48 22.05 -9.63
C GLY A 318 6.18 21.22 -9.71
N GLY A 319 6.16 20.17 -10.54
CA GLY A 319 5.05 19.23 -10.60
C GLY A 319 4.95 18.39 -9.30
N ARG A 320 3.72 18.00 -8.94
CA ARG A 320 3.43 17.34 -7.68
C ARG A 320 3.04 15.87 -7.88
N MET A 321 3.26 15.05 -6.87
CA MET A 321 2.75 13.68 -6.90
C MET A 321 2.21 13.23 -5.55
N ALA A 322 1.20 12.35 -5.60
CA ALA A 322 0.78 11.50 -4.51
C ALA A 322 0.99 10.04 -4.91
N ILE A 323 1.69 9.28 -4.08
CA ILE A 323 1.97 7.87 -4.33
C ILE A 323 1.70 7.03 -3.10
N VAL A 324 0.99 5.90 -3.30
CA VAL A 324 0.73 4.91 -2.27
C VAL A 324 1.87 3.90 -2.24
N LEU A 325 2.47 3.66 -1.09
CA LEU A 325 3.65 2.79 -0.96
C LEU A 325 3.56 1.90 0.29
N PRO A 326 4.08 0.66 0.22
CA PRO A 326 4.29 -0.16 1.41
C PRO A 326 5.17 0.55 2.45
N ASN A 327 4.84 0.41 3.73
CA ASN A 327 5.58 1.05 4.84
C ASN A 327 7.07 0.73 4.83
N GLY A 328 7.49 -0.44 4.36
CA GLY A 328 8.91 -0.78 4.24
C GLY A 328 9.74 0.25 3.46
N ASN A 329 9.14 0.99 2.51
CA ASN A 329 9.83 2.06 1.79
C ASN A 329 10.13 3.27 2.68
N PHE A 330 9.37 3.48 3.73
CA PHE A 330 9.50 4.60 4.66
C PHE A 330 10.44 4.30 5.85
N GLU A 331 10.49 3.05 6.28
CA GLU A 331 11.11 2.68 7.56
C GLU A 331 12.29 1.70 7.44
N ASN A 332 12.34 0.81 6.41
CA ASN A 332 13.35 -0.22 6.32
C ASN A 332 14.76 0.38 6.12
N PRO A 333 15.73 0.10 7.04
CA PRO A 333 17.10 0.60 6.92
C PRO A 333 17.80 0.22 5.60
N SER A 334 17.49 -0.95 5.03
CA SER A 334 18.07 -1.39 3.74
C SER A 334 17.62 -0.53 2.55
N LEU A 335 16.55 0.26 2.72
CA LEU A 335 16.00 1.18 1.72
C LEU A 335 16.31 2.66 2.03
N GLU A 336 17.24 2.95 2.93
CA GLU A 336 17.61 4.33 3.25
C GLU A 336 18.13 5.10 2.03
N TYR A 337 18.87 4.43 1.13
CA TYR A 337 19.30 5.01 -0.14
C TYR A 337 18.12 5.46 -1.03
N LEU A 338 16.95 4.79 -0.96
CA LEU A 338 15.74 5.20 -1.67
C LEU A 338 15.23 6.53 -1.13
N ARG A 339 15.17 6.68 0.19
CA ARG A 339 14.76 7.93 0.83
C ARG A 339 15.76 9.06 0.59
N TYR A 340 17.04 8.72 0.55
CA TYR A 340 18.10 9.65 0.11
C TYR A 340 17.88 10.09 -1.34
N TYR A 341 17.59 9.16 -2.26
CA TYR A 341 17.26 9.47 -3.65
C TYR A 341 16.07 10.42 -3.77
N ILE A 342 14.99 10.15 -3.04
CA ILE A 342 13.79 11.02 -3.01
C ILE A 342 14.18 12.44 -2.56
N LYS A 343 14.95 12.56 -1.49
CA LYS A 343 15.44 13.84 -0.96
C LYS A 343 16.31 14.62 -1.97
N LEU A 344 16.99 13.94 -2.89
CA LEU A 344 17.78 14.59 -3.96
C LEU A 344 16.91 15.11 -5.10
N LYS A 345 15.75 14.50 -5.36
CA LYS A 345 14.92 14.72 -6.56
C LYS A 345 13.65 15.51 -6.30
N ALA A 346 13.24 15.62 -5.03
CA ALA A 346 11.96 16.22 -4.70
C ALA A 346 11.95 16.85 -3.30
N LYS A 347 11.07 17.83 -3.14
CA LYS A 347 10.62 18.34 -1.85
C LYS A 347 9.53 17.45 -1.31
N ILE A 348 9.64 17.06 -0.04
CA ILE A 348 8.62 16.27 0.65
C ILE A 348 7.57 17.22 1.19
N LEU A 349 6.35 17.13 0.69
CA LEU A 349 5.23 17.97 1.11
C LEU A 349 4.57 17.40 2.36
N ALA A 350 4.22 16.10 2.28
CA ALA A 350 3.54 15.41 3.37
C ALA A 350 3.84 13.90 3.35
N ILE A 351 3.70 13.28 4.52
CA ILE A 351 3.71 11.83 4.72
C ILE A 351 2.51 11.48 5.58
N VAL A 352 1.64 10.58 5.07
CA VAL A 352 0.43 10.18 5.79
C VAL A 352 0.40 8.66 5.96
N ASN A 353 0.35 8.21 7.21
CA ASN A 353 0.29 6.79 7.56
C ASN A 353 -1.16 6.29 7.52
N LEU A 354 -1.36 5.12 6.92
CA LEU A 354 -2.66 4.44 6.86
C LEU A 354 -2.70 3.25 7.84
N PRO A 355 -3.88 2.89 8.36
CA PRO A 355 -4.07 1.66 9.12
C PRO A 355 -3.65 0.43 8.32
N GLN A 356 -3.21 -0.63 9.01
CA GLN A 356 -2.82 -1.89 8.36
C GLN A 356 -4.00 -2.53 7.60
N GLU A 357 -5.20 -2.28 8.06
CA GLU A 357 -6.45 -2.86 7.56
C GLU A 357 -6.92 -2.22 6.25
N THR A 358 -6.33 -1.11 5.83
CA THR A 358 -6.78 -0.30 4.69
C THR A 358 -7.02 -1.12 3.42
N PHE A 359 -6.14 -2.04 3.09
CA PHE A 359 -6.21 -2.82 1.86
C PHE A 359 -6.73 -4.26 2.05
N ILE A 360 -7.14 -4.66 3.27
CA ILE A 360 -7.66 -6.02 3.52
C ILE A 360 -8.90 -6.34 2.66
N PRO A 361 -9.89 -5.42 2.52
CA PRO A 361 -11.04 -5.67 1.64
C PRO A 361 -10.65 -5.86 0.16
N PHE A 362 -9.47 -5.37 -0.21
CA PHE A 362 -8.94 -5.37 -1.58
C PHE A 362 -7.84 -6.41 -1.80
N GLY A 363 -7.73 -7.40 -0.92
CA GLY A 363 -6.91 -8.61 -1.11
C GLY A 363 -5.51 -8.58 -0.50
N THR A 364 -5.09 -7.49 0.18
CA THR A 364 -3.78 -7.46 0.85
C THR A 364 -3.83 -6.84 2.24
N GLY A 365 -3.09 -7.40 3.19
CA GLY A 365 -2.87 -6.84 4.53
C GLY A 365 -1.56 -6.06 4.65
N VAL A 366 -1.00 -5.59 3.54
CA VAL A 366 0.24 -4.79 3.56
C VAL A 366 -0.05 -3.41 4.16
N LYS A 367 0.65 -3.05 5.23
CA LYS A 367 0.59 -1.70 5.80
C LYS A 367 1.21 -0.72 4.82
N THR A 368 0.52 0.38 4.57
CA THR A 368 0.89 1.39 3.58
C THR A 368 0.95 2.79 4.18
N SER A 369 1.66 3.66 3.50
CA SER A 369 1.65 5.10 3.72
C SER A 369 1.59 5.85 2.39
N LEU A 370 1.13 7.08 2.47
CA LEU A 370 1.04 8.00 1.34
C LEU A 370 2.21 8.97 1.38
N LEU A 371 2.85 9.15 0.24
CA LEU A 371 3.96 10.09 0.07
C LEU A 371 3.55 11.19 -0.91
N PHE A 372 3.64 12.44 -0.47
CA PHE A 372 3.30 13.62 -1.25
C PHE A 372 4.57 14.41 -1.53
N LEU A 373 4.90 14.61 -2.79
CA LEU A 373 6.14 15.23 -3.24
C LEU A 373 5.87 16.35 -4.23
N GLU A 374 6.83 17.28 -4.31
CA GLU A 374 6.96 18.26 -5.40
C GLU A 374 8.34 18.06 -6.04
N LYS A 375 8.41 17.86 -7.35
CA LYS A 375 9.68 17.71 -8.04
C LYS A 375 10.46 19.02 -7.98
N ASP A 376 11.65 18.95 -7.44
CA ASP A 376 12.53 20.11 -7.25
C ASP A 376 13.99 19.66 -7.35
N THR A 377 14.64 20.00 -8.46
CA THR A 377 16.02 19.61 -8.76
C THR A 377 16.86 20.82 -9.13
N PRO A 378 17.92 21.17 -8.41
CA PRO A 378 18.34 20.71 -7.10
C PRO A 378 17.85 21.66 -6.01
N ASN A 379 17.13 21.17 -5.05
CA ASN A 379 16.70 21.98 -3.91
C ASN A 379 17.91 22.49 -3.10
N LYS A 380 18.22 23.77 -3.23
CA LYS A 380 19.32 24.43 -2.53
C LYS A 380 18.93 24.89 -1.13
N ASP A 381 17.66 25.17 -0.92
CA ASP A 381 17.12 25.57 0.38
C ASP A 381 16.34 24.43 1.00
N ARG A 382 17.01 23.70 1.93
CA ARG A 382 16.47 22.51 2.58
C ARG A 382 15.86 22.83 3.95
N GLN A 383 15.51 24.07 4.21
CA GLN A 383 14.84 24.49 5.44
C GLN A 383 13.35 24.73 5.20
N TYR A 384 12.57 23.67 5.18
CA TYR A 384 11.11 23.75 5.04
C TYR A 384 10.43 22.74 5.96
N PRO A 385 9.23 23.03 6.43
CA PRO A 385 8.47 22.09 7.22
C PRO A 385 7.84 21.01 6.35
N ILE A 386 7.75 19.80 6.91
CA ILE A 386 7.11 18.62 6.30
C ILE A 386 5.90 18.26 7.16
N PHE A 387 4.76 18.06 6.53
CA PHE A 387 3.55 17.64 7.22
C PHE A 387 3.54 16.12 7.44
N PHE A 388 3.15 15.70 8.64
CA PHE A 388 2.90 14.30 8.98
C PHE A 388 1.45 14.14 9.43
N GLY A 389 0.77 13.14 8.87
CA GLY A 389 -0.59 12.77 9.21
C GLY A 389 -0.73 11.27 9.50
N ARG A 390 -1.75 10.91 10.26
CA ARG A 390 -2.14 9.51 10.50
C ARG A 390 -3.64 9.38 10.36
N ILE A 391 -4.06 8.48 9.50
CA ILE A 391 -5.44 8.00 9.43
C ILE A 391 -5.61 6.87 10.44
N THR A 392 -6.67 6.91 11.22
CA THR A 392 -7.03 5.89 12.21
C THR A 392 -8.40 5.28 11.94
N LYS A 393 -9.26 6.00 11.22
CA LYS A 393 -10.61 5.59 10.86
C LYS A 393 -10.79 5.66 9.35
N LEU A 394 -11.22 4.56 8.77
CA LEU A 394 -11.31 4.39 7.33
C LEU A 394 -12.70 4.68 6.74
N GLY A 395 -13.75 4.79 7.57
CA GLY A 395 -15.14 4.81 7.12
C GLY A 395 -15.68 3.43 6.70
N TYR A 396 -14.87 2.37 6.85
CA TYR A 396 -15.27 0.99 6.58
C TYR A 396 -14.53 0.02 7.51
N GLN A 397 -15.07 -1.20 7.66
CA GLN A 397 -14.42 -2.25 8.42
C GLN A 397 -13.20 -2.80 7.69
N GLY A 398 -12.09 -2.90 8.40
CA GLY A 398 -10.84 -3.50 7.92
C GLY A 398 -10.87 -5.02 7.84
N ASN A 399 -11.94 -5.60 7.30
CA ASN A 399 -12.10 -7.02 7.06
C ASN A 399 -12.37 -7.29 5.56
N LYS A 400 -12.47 -8.55 5.16
CA LYS A 400 -12.66 -8.93 3.74
C LYS A 400 -13.89 -8.31 3.08
N ASN A 401 -14.92 -7.97 3.86
CA ASN A 401 -16.17 -7.42 3.32
C ASN A 401 -16.11 -5.91 3.10
N GLY A 402 -15.26 -5.18 3.86
CA GLY A 402 -15.15 -3.72 3.76
C GLY A 402 -16.47 -2.99 4.02
N THR A 403 -17.29 -3.50 4.95
CA THR A 403 -18.62 -2.94 5.24
C THR A 403 -18.48 -1.50 5.73
N PRO A 404 -19.25 -0.53 5.20
CA PRO A 404 -19.23 0.85 5.65
C PRO A 404 -19.45 0.97 7.16
N GLN A 405 -18.67 1.84 7.81
CA GLN A 405 -18.83 2.23 9.20
C GLN A 405 -19.35 3.67 9.24
N TYR A 406 -20.49 3.85 9.90
CA TYR A 406 -21.13 5.14 9.99
C TYR A 406 -20.88 5.80 11.34
N LEU A 407 -20.66 7.10 11.31
CA LEU A 407 -20.54 7.93 12.50
C LEU A 407 -21.83 7.87 13.31
N LYS A 408 -21.70 7.65 14.62
CA LYS A 408 -22.82 7.57 15.56
C LYS A 408 -22.73 8.69 16.58
N ASP A 409 -23.86 9.25 16.92
CA ASP A 409 -23.99 10.19 18.01
C ASP A 409 -23.89 9.51 19.37
N LYS A 410 -23.96 10.29 20.46
CA LYS A 410 -23.92 9.80 21.85
C LYS A 410 -25.07 8.84 22.23
N TYR A 411 -26.12 8.76 21.41
CA TYR A 411 -27.24 7.86 21.58
C TYR A 411 -27.17 6.63 20.68
N GLY A 412 -26.10 6.48 19.88
CA GLY A 412 -25.91 5.38 18.96
C GLY A 412 -26.65 5.53 17.60
N GLN A 413 -27.26 6.68 17.33
CA GLN A 413 -27.94 6.96 16.07
C GLN A 413 -26.93 7.40 15.01
N VAL A 414 -27.17 6.97 13.76
CA VAL A 414 -26.32 7.33 12.63
C VAL A 414 -26.46 8.83 12.33
N VAL A 415 -25.33 9.52 12.36
CA VAL A 415 -25.25 10.95 11.98
C VAL A 415 -25.40 11.07 10.45
N LYS A 416 -26.13 12.07 10.01
CA LYS A 416 -26.29 12.38 8.58
C LYS A 416 -25.46 13.61 8.21
N ASN A 417 -24.89 13.59 7.00
CA ASN A 417 -24.21 14.74 6.42
C ASN A 417 -25.23 15.82 5.93
N GLU A 418 -24.75 16.92 5.40
CA GLU A 418 -25.57 18.04 4.88
C GLU A 418 -26.53 17.62 3.76
N LEU A 419 -26.22 16.53 3.04
CA LEU A 419 -27.07 15.96 1.99
C LEU A 419 -28.09 14.93 2.54
N GLY A 420 -28.17 14.75 3.87
CA GLY A 420 -29.08 13.80 4.51
C GLY A 420 -28.65 12.34 4.41
N GLN A 421 -27.45 12.05 3.90
CA GLN A 421 -26.88 10.72 3.79
C GLN A 421 -26.12 10.32 5.07
N PRO A 422 -26.04 9.02 5.41
CA PRO A 422 -25.23 8.56 6.54
C PRO A 422 -23.78 9.02 6.42
N ALA A 423 -23.27 9.73 7.43
CA ALA A 423 -21.87 10.14 7.49
C ALA A 423 -20.99 8.95 7.85
N LEU A 424 -19.87 8.77 7.15
CA LEU A 424 -18.89 7.72 7.46
C LEU A 424 -18.09 8.09 8.72
N ASP A 425 -17.73 7.09 9.52
CA ASP A 425 -16.80 7.25 10.65
C ASP A 425 -15.36 7.19 10.12
N GLU A 426 -14.87 8.31 9.61
CA GLU A 426 -13.56 8.48 8.99
C GLU A 426 -12.84 9.72 9.53
N ASP A 427 -11.52 9.77 9.41
CA ASP A 427 -10.71 10.92 9.80
C ASP A 427 -9.86 11.50 8.65
N PHE A 428 -10.12 11.10 7.42
CA PHE A 428 -9.48 11.65 6.22
C PHE A 428 -9.74 13.16 6.08
N SER A 429 -10.99 13.57 6.29
CA SER A 429 -11.41 14.98 6.17
C SER A 429 -10.68 15.86 7.18
N GLU A 430 -10.49 15.38 8.42
CA GLU A 430 -9.75 16.10 9.46
C GLU A 430 -8.29 16.34 9.05
N ILE A 431 -7.64 15.33 8.47
CA ILE A 431 -6.24 15.44 8.03
C ILE A 431 -6.10 16.38 6.83
N VAL A 432 -7.07 16.39 5.89
CA VAL A 432 -7.09 17.35 4.77
C VAL A 432 -7.18 18.79 5.30
N GLU A 433 -8.07 19.06 6.24
CA GLU A 433 -8.19 20.40 6.84
C GLU A 433 -6.95 20.81 7.62
N ALA A 434 -6.33 19.88 8.35
CA ALA A 434 -5.04 20.12 9.01
C ALA A 434 -3.93 20.44 8.00
N TYR A 435 -3.89 19.78 6.85
CA TYR A 435 -2.92 20.04 5.79
C TYR A 435 -3.16 21.41 5.12
N LYS A 436 -4.40 21.79 4.84
CA LYS A 436 -4.72 23.14 4.35
C LYS A 436 -4.31 24.24 5.34
N ALA A 437 -4.55 24.01 6.63
CA ALA A 437 -4.09 24.91 7.67
C ALA A 437 -2.56 25.02 7.69
N PHE A 438 -1.84 23.90 7.57
CA PHE A 438 -0.39 23.85 7.43
C PHE A 438 0.11 24.65 6.21
N GLN A 439 -0.50 24.46 5.03
CA GLN A 439 -0.14 25.20 3.82
C GLN A 439 -0.35 26.73 3.98
N SER A 440 -1.30 27.14 4.82
CA SER A 440 -1.52 28.56 5.16
C SER A 440 -0.58 29.10 6.23
N GLY A 441 0.45 28.33 6.63
CA GLY A 441 1.45 28.74 7.62
C GLY A 441 1.01 28.60 9.07
N LYS A 442 -0.13 27.97 9.36
CA LYS A 442 -0.57 27.71 10.73
C LYS A 442 0.21 26.53 11.32
N LYS A 443 0.57 26.64 12.60
CA LYS A 443 1.21 25.52 13.32
C LYS A 443 0.20 24.39 13.51
N VAL A 444 0.58 23.19 13.10
CA VAL A 444 -0.19 21.95 13.31
C VAL A 444 0.51 21.15 14.42
N ASP A 445 -0.19 20.91 15.51
CA ASP A 445 0.32 20.10 16.64
C ASP A 445 -0.90 19.41 17.27
N ALA A 446 -1.42 18.41 16.60
CA ALA A 446 -2.58 17.61 17.02
C ALA A 446 -2.22 16.13 17.08
N ASN A 447 -3.04 15.31 17.76
CA ASN A 447 -2.73 13.90 17.98
C ASN A 447 -2.47 13.09 16.70
N ASN A 448 -3.19 13.43 15.61
CA ASN A 448 -3.11 12.70 14.32
C ASN A 448 -2.33 13.47 13.24
N SER A 449 -1.83 14.66 13.53
CA SER A 449 -1.02 15.44 12.58
C SER A 449 -0.03 16.36 13.29
N PHE A 450 1.14 16.56 12.69
CA PHE A 450 2.18 17.46 13.16
C PHE A 450 3.09 17.85 11.99
N SER A 451 4.03 18.75 12.23
CA SER A 451 5.09 19.07 11.26
C SER A 451 6.47 18.96 11.91
N ILE A 452 7.45 18.63 11.09
CA ILE A 452 8.87 18.69 11.43
C ILE A 452 9.63 19.46 10.34
N ASN A 453 10.80 20.01 10.66
CA ASN A 453 11.67 20.59 9.65
C ASN A 453 12.44 19.50 8.90
N TYR A 454 12.79 19.77 7.66
CA TYR A 454 13.52 18.83 6.79
C TYR A 454 14.84 18.32 7.40
N ASP A 455 15.56 19.18 8.14
CA ASP A 455 16.81 18.84 8.84
C ASP A 455 16.62 17.85 10.00
N GLU A 456 15.41 17.76 10.57
CA GLU A 456 15.06 16.76 11.58
C GLU A 456 14.80 15.36 10.96
N LEU A 457 14.72 15.27 9.62
CA LEU A 457 14.38 14.03 8.92
C LEU A 457 15.62 13.11 8.77
N ASN A 458 15.79 12.20 9.72
CA ASN A 458 16.95 11.34 9.88
C ASN A 458 16.84 9.98 9.16
N GLY A 459 16.80 9.97 7.81
CA GLY A 459 16.85 8.73 7.02
C GLY A 459 15.59 7.85 7.09
N ARG A 460 14.60 8.17 7.91
CA ARG A 460 13.28 7.54 8.01
C ARG A 460 12.19 8.50 7.57
N PHE A 461 11.06 7.97 7.10
CA PHE A 461 9.89 8.74 6.64
C PHE A 461 8.60 8.30 7.34
N ASP A 462 8.69 7.54 8.42
CA ASP A 462 7.50 6.98 9.07
C ASP A 462 6.98 7.89 10.20
N TYR A 463 5.66 8.01 10.27
CA TYR A 463 4.93 8.82 11.25
C TYR A 463 5.30 8.48 12.71
N ASP A 464 5.36 7.16 13.02
CA ASP A 464 5.56 6.69 14.40
C ASP A 464 6.89 7.18 14.97
N PHE A 465 7.95 7.21 14.14
CA PHE A 465 9.27 7.67 14.54
C PHE A 465 9.28 9.16 14.95
N TYR A 466 8.57 10.01 14.21
CA TYR A 466 8.56 11.46 14.43
C TYR A 466 7.38 11.97 15.26
N SER A 467 6.51 11.09 15.77
CA SER A 467 5.34 11.50 16.55
C SER A 467 5.74 12.40 17.72
N PRO A 468 4.92 13.39 18.10
CA PRO A 468 5.23 14.33 19.20
C PRO A 468 5.56 13.63 20.52
N GLU A 469 4.89 12.49 20.79
CA GLU A 469 5.15 11.69 21.99
C GLU A 469 6.57 11.08 21.97
N ASN A 470 6.98 10.54 20.83
CA ASN A 470 8.30 9.92 20.68
C ASN A 470 9.41 10.97 20.65
N ARG A 471 9.20 12.10 19.99
CA ARG A 471 10.14 13.24 20.04
C ARG A 471 10.36 13.75 21.45
N LYS A 472 9.31 13.92 22.26
CA LYS A 472 9.42 14.29 23.68
C LYS A 472 10.26 13.28 24.47
N MET A 473 10.08 11.99 24.19
CA MET A 473 10.87 10.93 24.81
C MET A 473 12.36 11.05 24.44
N PHE A 474 12.69 11.20 23.15
CA PHE A 474 14.08 11.37 22.71
C PHE A 474 14.73 12.64 23.26
N THR A 475 14.03 13.77 23.26
CA THR A 475 14.54 15.01 23.87
C THR A 475 14.90 14.81 25.34
N LYS A 476 14.10 14.07 26.11
CA LYS A 476 14.43 13.73 27.52
C LYS A 476 15.65 12.82 27.62
N LEU A 477 15.81 11.87 26.69
CA LEU A 477 16.97 10.99 26.65
C LEU A 477 18.24 11.75 26.27
N ASP A 478 18.18 12.63 25.27
CA ASP A 478 19.31 13.42 24.79
C ASP A 478 19.77 14.48 25.80
N SER A 479 18.84 15.04 26.60
CA SER A 479 19.16 16.01 27.68
C SER A 479 19.76 15.34 28.91
N GLY A 480 19.72 14.01 29.04
CA GLY A 480 20.26 13.23 30.13
C GLY A 480 21.60 12.57 29.81
N LYS A 481 22.13 11.80 30.75
CA LYS A 481 23.29 10.93 30.54
C LYS A 481 22.82 9.65 29.85
N SER A 482 22.61 9.68 28.51
CA SER A 482 22.25 8.51 27.73
C SER A 482 23.42 8.04 26.87
N VAL A 483 23.53 6.73 26.67
CA VAL A 483 24.52 6.07 25.83
C VAL A 483 23.81 5.11 24.85
N ARG A 484 24.42 4.81 23.73
CA ARG A 484 23.87 3.80 22.81
C ARG A 484 24.15 2.40 23.31
N LEU A 485 23.19 1.49 23.11
CA LEU A 485 23.37 0.09 23.51
C LEU A 485 24.64 -0.52 22.91
N GLY A 486 24.92 -0.29 21.62
CA GLY A 486 26.11 -0.77 20.94
C GLY A 486 27.45 -0.20 21.44
N ASP A 487 27.43 0.89 22.24
CA ASP A 487 28.63 1.45 22.85
C ASP A 487 28.96 0.78 24.19
N ILE A 488 27.99 0.08 24.81
CA ILE A 488 28.10 -0.49 26.14
C ILE A 488 28.06 -2.03 26.19
N CYS A 489 27.82 -2.69 25.07
CA CYS A 489 27.92 -4.16 24.94
C CYS A 489 28.17 -4.56 23.49
N ASP A 490 28.63 -5.80 23.34
CA ASP A 490 28.75 -6.44 22.03
C ASP A 490 27.41 -7.09 21.64
N ILE A 491 27.00 -6.89 20.41
CA ILE A 491 25.84 -7.57 19.81
C ILE A 491 26.35 -8.70 18.92
N ILE A 492 26.14 -9.94 19.35
CA ILE A 492 26.66 -11.13 18.68
C ILE A 492 25.88 -11.39 17.38
N LYS A 493 26.60 -11.46 16.25
CA LYS A 493 26.06 -11.64 14.89
C LYS A 493 26.60 -12.89 14.20
N VAL A 494 27.55 -13.58 14.80
CA VAL A 494 28.23 -14.73 14.19
C VAL A 494 27.51 -16.01 14.59
N LYS A 495 27.11 -16.81 13.60
CA LYS A 495 26.52 -18.12 13.83
C LYS A 495 27.49 -19.03 14.58
N SER A 496 26.96 -19.85 15.52
CA SER A 496 27.75 -20.79 16.29
C SER A 496 28.46 -21.81 15.39
N LYS A 497 29.72 -22.11 15.75
CA LYS A 497 30.51 -23.18 15.11
C LYS A 497 29.93 -24.58 15.40
N LYS A 498 29.16 -24.74 16.48
CA LYS A 498 28.48 -26.02 16.83
C LYS A 498 27.50 -26.46 15.73
N LEU A 499 26.94 -25.54 14.96
CA LEU A 499 26.03 -25.81 13.86
C LEU A 499 26.68 -26.41 12.59
N LYS A 500 28.02 -26.60 12.60
CA LYS A 500 28.76 -27.21 11.48
C LYS A 500 28.79 -28.73 11.53
N ASP A 501 28.57 -29.33 12.70
CA ASP A 501 28.55 -30.78 12.89
C ASP A 501 27.10 -31.27 12.95
N PRO A 502 26.60 -31.95 11.90
CA PRO A 502 25.20 -32.35 11.82
C PRO A 502 24.75 -33.36 12.87
N ASN A 503 25.70 -34.13 13.43
CA ASN A 503 25.41 -35.19 14.41
C ASN A 503 25.56 -34.72 15.86
N LYS A 504 25.98 -33.50 16.09
CA LYS A 504 26.11 -32.95 17.42
C LYS A 504 24.74 -32.71 18.03
N THR A 505 24.60 -33.12 19.30
CA THR A 505 23.42 -32.80 20.12
C THR A 505 23.61 -31.42 20.75
N VAL A 506 22.58 -30.57 20.65
CA VAL A 506 22.57 -29.22 21.22
C VAL A 506 21.20 -28.92 21.83
N GLU A 507 21.19 -28.10 22.86
CA GLU A 507 19.98 -27.50 23.38
C GLU A 507 19.61 -26.25 22.57
N TYR A 508 18.34 -26.09 22.30
CA TYR A 508 17.82 -25.00 21.51
C TYR A 508 16.80 -24.19 22.31
N VAL A 509 16.97 -22.87 22.31
CA VAL A 509 16.10 -21.90 23.02
C VAL A 509 15.36 -21.01 22.02
N GLU A 510 14.04 -20.99 22.15
CA GLU A 510 13.11 -20.15 21.36
C GLU A 510 12.58 -18.95 22.14
N LEU A 511 11.86 -18.05 21.44
CA LEU A 511 11.21 -16.89 22.07
C LEU A 511 10.16 -17.30 23.10
N SER A 512 9.48 -18.43 22.90
CA SER A 512 8.49 -19.02 23.80
C SER A 512 9.06 -19.55 25.09
N ASP A 513 10.38 -19.84 25.13
CA ASP A 513 11.06 -20.39 26.30
C ASP A 513 11.47 -19.32 27.33
N ILE A 514 11.08 -18.06 27.06
CA ILE A 514 11.38 -16.96 27.98
C ILE A 514 10.17 -16.64 28.86
N ASN A 515 10.38 -16.70 30.17
CA ASN A 515 9.48 -16.06 31.12
C ASN A 515 9.70 -14.55 31.11
N THR A 516 8.84 -13.84 30.38
CA THR A 516 8.96 -12.38 30.18
C THR A 516 8.76 -11.56 31.46
N HIS A 517 8.20 -12.13 32.52
CA HIS A 517 8.03 -11.47 33.82
C HIS A 517 9.23 -11.71 34.74
N ALA A 518 9.85 -12.88 34.62
CA ALA A 518 10.99 -13.27 35.45
C ALA A 518 12.35 -12.89 34.85
N TYR A 519 12.42 -12.54 33.53
CA TYR A 519 13.65 -12.29 32.78
C TYR A 519 14.57 -13.54 32.71
N GLU A 520 13.97 -14.70 32.60
CA GLU A 520 14.67 -16.00 32.68
C GLU A 520 14.29 -16.90 31.51
N ILE A 521 15.26 -17.74 31.10
CA ILE A 521 15.02 -18.89 30.25
C ILE A 521 14.41 -19.97 31.15
N ILE A 522 13.27 -20.53 30.76
CA ILE A 522 12.55 -21.53 31.57
C ILE A 522 12.53 -22.92 30.93
N ASN A 523 12.88 -23.01 29.64
CA ASN A 523 12.88 -24.26 28.90
C ASN A 523 13.91 -24.24 27.76
N SER A 524 14.30 -25.42 27.31
CA SER A 524 15.09 -25.66 26.09
C SER A 524 14.64 -26.98 25.47
N THR A 525 14.87 -27.18 24.19
CA THR A 525 14.59 -28.43 23.49
C THR A 525 15.88 -29.01 22.93
N ILE A 526 16.12 -30.31 23.16
CA ILE A 526 17.30 -30.99 22.67
C ILE A 526 17.08 -31.44 21.23
N TYR A 527 18.01 -31.11 20.34
CA TYR A 527 18.03 -31.51 18.94
C TYR A 527 19.39 -32.04 18.51
N GLN A 528 19.42 -32.92 17.52
CA GLN A 528 20.59 -33.06 16.67
C GLN A 528 20.66 -31.89 15.71
N VAL A 529 21.85 -31.42 15.34
CA VAL A 529 22.05 -30.21 14.56
C VAL A 529 21.32 -30.28 13.21
N HIS A 530 21.22 -31.45 12.58
CA HIS A 530 20.50 -31.62 11.31
C HIS A 530 18.98 -31.54 11.44
N GLU A 531 18.42 -31.64 12.65
CA GLU A 531 17.00 -31.53 12.96
C GLU A 531 16.59 -30.10 13.40
N LEU A 532 17.59 -29.24 13.66
CA LEU A 532 17.32 -27.89 14.16
C LEU A 532 16.48 -27.05 13.18
N PRO A 533 15.59 -26.22 13.69
CA PRO A 533 14.95 -25.21 12.89
C PRO A 533 15.96 -24.33 12.14
N SER A 534 15.67 -23.95 10.90
CA SER A 534 16.54 -23.13 10.04
C SER A 534 16.95 -21.77 10.66
N ARG A 535 16.20 -21.33 11.67
CA ARG A 535 16.44 -20.11 12.44
C ARG A 535 17.42 -20.26 13.61
N ALA A 536 17.89 -21.47 13.94
CA ALA A 536 18.95 -21.69 14.95
C ALA A 536 20.24 -20.98 14.56
N SER A 537 20.82 -20.18 15.46
CA SER A 537 21.90 -19.29 15.04
C SER A 537 22.99 -19.04 16.06
N TYR A 538 22.70 -18.58 17.25
CA TYR A 538 23.72 -18.03 18.16
C TYR A 538 23.89 -18.90 19.39
N GLU A 539 25.17 -19.10 19.81
CA GLU A 539 25.49 -19.72 21.06
C GLU A 539 25.43 -18.70 22.18
N ILE A 540 24.78 -19.07 23.29
CA ILE A 540 24.64 -18.25 24.48
C ILE A 540 25.58 -18.74 25.59
N GLU A 541 26.15 -17.81 26.36
CA GLU A 541 27.08 -18.05 27.45
C GLU A 541 26.50 -17.54 28.77
N ASP A 542 26.99 -18.09 29.89
CA ASP A 542 26.59 -17.62 31.23
C ASP A 542 26.87 -16.13 31.40
N GLY A 543 25.88 -15.41 31.85
CA GLY A 543 25.92 -13.95 32.00
C GLY A 543 25.53 -13.12 30.77
N ASP A 544 25.29 -13.76 29.61
CA ASP A 544 24.74 -13.07 28.43
C ASP A 544 23.30 -12.56 28.72
N ILE A 545 22.88 -11.55 27.98
CA ILE A 545 21.46 -11.17 27.88
C ILE A 545 20.97 -11.49 26.49
N VAL A 546 19.90 -12.26 26.37
CA VAL A 546 19.16 -12.43 25.11
C VAL A 546 17.99 -11.46 25.06
N THR A 547 17.80 -10.79 23.93
CA THR A 547 16.66 -9.87 23.70
C THR A 547 16.04 -10.08 22.34
N ALA A 548 14.73 -10.11 22.27
CA ALA A 548 13.99 -10.34 21.02
C ALA A 548 14.14 -9.16 20.05
N ILE A 549 14.38 -9.49 18.78
CA ILE A 549 14.34 -8.52 17.69
C ILE A 549 13.27 -8.84 16.65
N ALA A 550 12.66 -10.03 16.69
CA ALA A 550 11.64 -10.46 15.75
C ALA A 550 10.39 -10.98 16.47
N GLY A 551 9.24 -10.78 15.86
CA GLY A 551 7.93 -11.24 16.34
C GLY A 551 7.02 -10.11 16.85
N ASN A 552 5.73 -10.44 16.98
CA ASN A 552 4.69 -9.47 17.36
C ASN A 552 4.85 -8.89 18.77
N SER A 553 5.55 -9.61 19.66
CA SER A 553 5.77 -9.17 21.05
C SER A 553 6.92 -8.14 21.19
N VAL A 554 7.75 -7.94 20.15
CA VAL A 554 8.86 -6.97 20.20
C VAL A 554 8.35 -5.58 20.54
N GLY A 555 8.97 -4.92 21.52
CA GLY A 555 8.56 -3.57 21.95
C GLY A 555 7.24 -3.50 22.73
N THR A 556 6.64 -4.63 23.09
CA THR A 556 5.46 -4.70 23.96
C THR A 556 5.84 -5.17 25.37
N ARG A 557 4.91 -5.16 26.30
CA ARG A 557 5.14 -5.74 27.65
C ARG A 557 5.50 -7.22 27.64
N LYS A 558 5.17 -7.95 26.55
CA LYS A 558 5.55 -9.35 26.33
C LYS A 558 6.88 -9.52 25.59
N HIS A 559 7.67 -8.44 25.47
CA HIS A 559 8.99 -8.49 24.85
C HIS A 559 9.89 -9.49 25.58
N ALA A 560 10.41 -10.48 24.84
CA ALA A 560 11.25 -11.52 25.40
C ALA A 560 12.69 -11.00 25.64
N THR A 561 13.08 -10.90 26.87
CA THR A 561 14.45 -10.56 27.32
C THR A 561 14.76 -11.42 28.52
N ALA A 562 15.93 -12.06 28.56
CA ALA A 562 16.37 -12.90 29.67
C ALA A 562 17.88 -12.83 29.90
N LEU A 563 18.27 -12.99 31.16
CA LEU A 563 19.66 -13.27 31.57
C LEU A 563 19.93 -14.77 31.41
N VAL A 564 20.99 -15.11 30.73
CA VAL A 564 21.46 -16.50 30.59
C VAL A 564 22.17 -16.93 31.84
N ASN A 565 21.72 -18.02 32.46
CA ASN A 565 22.35 -18.64 33.61
C ASN A 565 23.17 -19.89 33.18
N LYS A 566 23.84 -20.53 34.10
CA LYS A 566 24.70 -21.70 33.87
C LYS A 566 23.97 -22.89 33.27
N ASP A 567 22.67 -23.05 33.57
CA ASP A 567 21.87 -24.19 33.13
C ASP A 567 21.67 -24.19 31.61
N PHE A 568 21.60 -22.98 31.01
CA PHE A 568 21.43 -22.81 29.57
C PHE A 568 22.69 -22.34 28.83
N ALA A 569 23.82 -22.23 29.55
CA ALA A 569 25.10 -21.85 28.93
C ALA A 569 25.56 -22.91 27.93
N GLY A 570 25.92 -22.50 26.73
CA GLY A 570 26.31 -23.39 25.64
C GLY A 570 25.17 -23.84 24.73
N SER A 571 23.89 -23.48 25.04
CA SER A 571 22.74 -23.70 24.17
C SER A 571 22.80 -22.82 22.94
N ILE A 572 22.03 -23.17 21.92
CA ILE A 572 21.85 -22.41 20.70
C ILE A 572 20.49 -21.67 20.76
N CYS A 573 20.43 -20.38 20.49
CA CYS A 573 19.20 -19.66 20.42
C CYS A 573 18.78 -19.32 18.96
N THR A 574 17.48 -19.02 18.79
CA THR A 574 16.91 -18.58 17.52
C THR A 574 17.50 -17.24 17.06
N ASN A 575 17.55 -17.01 15.73
CA ASN A 575 17.88 -15.70 15.14
C ASN A 575 16.85 -14.61 15.45
N GLY A 576 15.72 -14.96 16.04
CA GLY A 576 14.75 -14.00 16.59
C GLY A 576 15.26 -13.25 17.82
N PHE A 577 16.34 -13.73 18.44
CA PHE A 577 17.09 -13.01 19.47
C PHE A 577 18.33 -12.31 18.92
N ARG A 578 18.83 -11.34 19.72
CA ARG A 578 20.25 -10.95 19.72
C ARG A 578 20.82 -11.22 21.09
N VAL A 579 22.04 -11.73 21.07
CA VAL A 579 22.82 -12.01 22.26
C VAL A 579 23.69 -10.79 22.55
N LEU A 580 23.54 -10.23 23.75
CA LEU A 580 24.29 -9.09 24.24
C LEU A 580 25.36 -9.64 25.23
N ARG A 581 26.60 -9.22 25.03
CA ARG A 581 27.76 -9.73 25.79
C ARG A 581 28.77 -8.62 26.05
N ASN A 582 29.71 -8.83 26.97
CA ASN A 582 30.82 -7.92 27.28
C ASN A 582 30.33 -6.53 27.74
N PHE A 583 29.53 -6.49 28.78
CA PHE A 583 28.89 -5.27 29.28
C PHE A 583 29.90 -4.30 29.92
N LYS A 584 29.82 -3.02 29.56
CA LYS A 584 30.60 -1.93 30.19
C LYS A 584 29.84 -1.25 31.34
N ILE A 585 28.61 -1.67 31.60
CA ILE A 585 27.79 -1.26 32.73
C ILE A 585 27.27 -2.48 33.48
N ASP A 586 26.68 -2.26 34.66
CA ASP A 586 26.14 -3.37 35.46
C ASP A 586 25.04 -4.12 34.67
N THR A 587 25.19 -5.46 34.57
CA THR A 587 24.31 -6.35 33.81
C THR A 587 22.88 -6.34 34.33
N TYR A 588 22.66 -6.23 35.64
CA TYR A 588 21.31 -6.22 36.23
C TYR A 588 20.61 -4.89 36.00
N TYR A 589 21.37 -3.77 35.97
CA TYR A 589 20.80 -2.48 35.56
C TYR A 589 20.37 -2.50 34.09
N LEU A 590 21.24 -3.04 33.21
CA LEU A 590 20.90 -3.15 31.79
C LEU A 590 19.67 -4.05 31.59
N LEU A 591 19.62 -5.20 32.24
CA LEU A 591 18.46 -6.11 32.18
C LEU A 591 17.17 -5.44 32.63
N TYR A 592 17.19 -4.64 33.71
CA TYR A 592 16.06 -3.81 34.13
C TYR A 592 15.65 -2.81 33.04
N PHE A 593 16.62 -2.10 32.46
CA PHE A 593 16.35 -1.07 31.46
C PHE A 593 15.73 -1.65 30.20
N LEU A 594 16.19 -2.83 29.75
CA LEU A 594 15.64 -3.53 28.57
C LEU A 594 14.16 -3.96 28.71
N LYS A 595 13.55 -3.74 29.85
CA LYS A 595 12.11 -3.94 30.08
C LYS A 595 11.38 -2.65 30.46
N SER A 596 12.09 -1.54 30.52
CA SER A 596 11.48 -0.23 30.78
C SER A 596 10.58 0.20 29.62
N ASP A 597 9.54 0.99 29.91
CA ASP A 597 8.67 1.58 28.89
C ASP A 597 9.46 2.38 27.83
N VAL A 598 10.57 3.00 28.26
CA VAL A 598 11.45 3.77 27.36
C VAL A 598 12.14 2.88 26.34
N PHE A 599 12.69 1.74 26.77
CA PHE A 599 13.29 0.78 25.85
C PHE A 599 12.24 0.13 24.96
N LEU A 600 11.13 -0.32 25.55
CA LEU A 600 10.07 -0.98 24.79
C LEU A 600 9.48 -0.04 23.73
N LYS A 601 9.29 1.22 24.01
CA LYS A 601 8.86 2.21 23.02
C LYS A 601 9.87 2.39 21.90
N GLN A 602 11.16 2.47 22.19
CA GLN A 602 12.20 2.53 21.14
C GLN A 602 12.16 1.28 20.26
N MET A 603 12.10 0.08 20.85
CA MET A 603 11.98 -1.17 20.10
C MET A 603 10.72 -1.22 19.23
N PHE A 604 9.59 -0.73 19.76
CA PHE A 604 8.35 -0.65 18.99
C PHE A 604 8.46 0.30 17.80
N MET A 605 9.10 1.45 17.97
CA MET A 605 9.34 2.44 16.91
C MET A 605 10.28 1.91 15.81
N TYR A 606 11.30 1.13 16.21
CA TYR A 606 12.27 0.58 15.28
C TYR A 606 11.77 -0.68 14.53
N ARG A 607 10.58 -1.17 14.86
CA ARG A 607 9.97 -2.32 14.18
C ARG A 607 9.74 -2.00 12.70
N THR A 608 10.14 -2.95 11.86
CA THR A 608 9.90 -2.93 10.41
C THR A 608 9.30 -4.27 9.98
N GLY A 609 8.56 -4.29 8.87
CA GLY A 609 7.92 -5.49 8.35
C GLY A 609 6.48 -5.68 8.82
N ALA A 610 5.57 -5.96 7.87
CA ALA A 610 4.13 -6.05 8.10
C ALA A 610 3.68 -7.40 8.68
N ALA A 611 4.27 -8.52 8.23
CA ALA A 611 3.85 -9.87 8.63
C ALA A 611 4.51 -10.33 9.94
N ILE A 612 5.81 -10.15 10.04
CA ILE A 612 6.62 -10.46 11.24
C ILE A 612 7.46 -9.23 11.52
N PRO A 613 7.07 -8.40 12.49
CA PRO A 613 7.87 -7.23 12.88
C PRO A 613 9.29 -7.63 13.29
N ASN A 614 10.25 -6.84 12.85
CA ASN A 614 11.67 -7.07 13.15
C ASN A 614 12.38 -5.74 13.40
N VAL A 615 13.33 -5.72 14.32
CA VAL A 615 14.24 -4.60 14.58
C VAL A 615 15.60 -4.92 14.01
N SER A 616 16.19 -4.00 13.25
CA SER A 616 17.51 -4.20 12.67
C SER A 616 18.61 -4.14 13.74
N ASP A 617 19.75 -4.78 13.46
CA ASP A 617 20.91 -4.72 14.35
C ASP A 617 21.44 -3.30 14.55
N ILE A 618 21.29 -2.46 13.54
CA ILE A 618 21.70 -1.05 13.58
C ILE A 618 20.76 -0.27 14.51
N ASP A 619 19.47 -0.48 14.40
CA ASP A 619 18.48 0.19 15.26
C ASP A 619 18.61 -0.28 16.70
N LEU A 620 18.81 -1.59 16.92
CA LEU A 620 19.09 -2.12 18.28
C LEU A 620 20.33 -1.48 18.87
N ALA A 621 21.43 -1.40 18.11
CA ALA A 621 22.68 -0.80 18.57
C ALA A 621 22.54 0.70 18.89
N ASN A 622 21.67 1.41 18.15
CA ASN A 622 21.39 2.83 18.33
C ASN A 622 20.38 3.13 19.45
N THR A 623 19.76 2.10 20.05
CA THR A 623 18.81 2.30 21.15
C THR A 623 19.49 3.03 22.30
N LEU A 624 18.87 4.10 22.80
CA LEU A 624 19.40 4.93 23.89
C LEU A 624 19.08 4.34 25.25
N ILE A 625 20.12 4.14 26.03
CA ILE A 625 20.08 3.66 27.41
C ILE A 625 20.34 4.83 28.34
N ASN A 626 19.38 5.20 29.17
CA ASN A 626 19.56 6.26 30.17
C ASN A 626 20.44 5.75 31.32
N LEU A 627 21.45 6.52 31.68
CA LEU A 627 22.34 6.27 32.82
C LEU A 627 22.07 7.30 33.93
N PRO A 628 21.20 6.99 34.91
CA PRO A 628 21.00 7.86 36.06
C PRO A 628 22.24 7.90 36.94
N ASP A 629 22.18 8.64 38.02
CA ASP A 629 23.29 8.72 39.00
C ASP A 629 23.70 7.31 39.48
N GLU A 630 25.00 7.12 39.72
CA GLU A 630 25.60 5.84 40.10
C GLU A 630 24.92 5.18 41.31
N LYS A 631 24.46 6.00 42.26
CA LYS A 631 23.72 5.52 43.44
C LYS A 631 22.39 4.86 43.06
N ILE A 632 21.65 5.44 42.11
CA ILE A 632 20.37 4.90 41.63
C ILE A 632 20.62 3.61 40.84
N MET A 633 21.64 3.60 39.98
CA MET A 633 22.02 2.38 39.25
C MET A 633 22.36 1.23 40.18
N LYS A 634 23.21 1.48 41.20
CA LYS A 634 23.62 0.47 42.21
C LYS A 634 22.42 -0.05 43.01
N ASP A 635 21.47 0.81 43.39
CA ASP A 635 20.28 0.40 44.11
C ASP A 635 19.39 -0.53 43.26
N ILE A 636 19.13 -0.14 41.99
CA ILE A 636 18.36 -0.97 41.07
C ILE A 636 19.05 -2.32 40.82
N SER A 637 20.36 -2.31 40.52
CA SER A 637 21.15 -3.51 40.28
C SER A 637 21.12 -4.44 41.49
N SER A 638 21.34 -3.92 42.70
CA SER A 638 21.28 -4.70 43.93
C SER A 638 19.94 -5.38 44.16
N LYS A 639 18.82 -4.65 43.90
CA LYS A 639 17.47 -5.19 44.04
C LYS A 639 17.20 -6.26 43.00
N MET A 640 17.59 -6.04 41.74
CA MET A 640 17.45 -7.04 40.67
C MET A 640 18.26 -8.31 40.97
N LYS A 641 19.55 -8.15 41.33
CA LYS A 641 20.44 -9.28 41.70
C LYS A 641 19.85 -10.10 42.83
N LYS A 642 19.41 -9.45 43.89
CA LYS A 642 18.79 -10.14 45.04
C LYS A 642 17.50 -10.89 44.65
N ALA A 643 16.71 -10.34 43.72
CA ALA A 643 15.53 -11.04 43.22
C ALA A 643 15.86 -12.31 42.45
N PHE A 644 16.95 -12.32 41.66
CA PHE A 644 17.43 -13.49 40.96
C PHE A 644 18.01 -14.54 41.95
N GLU A 645 18.79 -14.10 42.95
CA GLU A 645 19.31 -14.98 43.99
C GLU A 645 18.21 -15.70 44.75
N LEU A 646 17.18 -14.98 45.19
CA LEU A 646 16.04 -15.54 45.94
C LEU A 646 15.23 -16.55 45.05
N ARG A 647 15.11 -16.30 43.75
CA ARG A 647 14.45 -17.25 42.83
C ARG A 647 15.28 -18.53 42.67
N GLN A 648 16.58 -18.39 42.51
CA GLN A 648 17.47 -19.56 42.42
C GLN A 648 17.44 -20.39 43.69
N GLU A 649 17.49 -19.73 44.85
CA GLU A 649 17.35 -20.39 46.13
C GLU A 649 16.04 -21.14 46.26
N SER A 650 14.93 -20.51 45.88
CA SER A 650 13.61 -21.16 45.85
C SER A 650 13.54 -22.38 44.93
N ARG A 651 14.15 -22.31 43.74
CA ARG A 651 14.24 -23.45 42.83
C ARG A 651 15.03 -24.61 43.44
N ASN A 652 16.22 -24.32 43.95
CA ASN A 652 17.08 -25.34 44.57
C ASN A 652 16.36 -26.03 45.75
N GLN A 653 15.57 -25.28 46.54
CA GLN A 653 14.78 -25.87 47.63
C GLN A 653 13.67 -26.80 47.08
N ILE A 654 12.94 -26.40 46.00
CA ILE A 654 11.94 -27.25 45.40
C ILE A 654 12.55 -28.52 44.80
N GLU A 655 13.69 -28.40 44.11
CA GLU A 655 14.41 -29.53 43.51
C GLU A 655 14.92 -30.50 44.61
N SER A 656 15.41 -29.99 45.75
CA SER A 656 15.82 -30.86 46.86
C SER A 656 14.64 -31.66 47.43
N ILE A 657 13.47 -31.02 47.57
CA ILE A 657 12.26 -31.72 48.04
C ILE A 657 11.80 -32.79 47.06
N VAL A 658 11.88 -32.51 45.73
CA VAL A 658 11.51 -33.48 44.70
C VAL A 658 12.46 -34.67 44.72
N LEU A 659 13.78 -34.45 44.94
CA LEU A 659 14.77 -35.50 45.02
C LEU A 659 14.66 -36.33 46.31
N GLU A 660 14.17 -35.73 47.40
CA GLU A 660 13.88 -36.45 48.64
C GLU A 660 12.61 -37.36 48.56
N LEU A 661 11.69 -37.01 47.62
CA LEU A 661 10.45 -37.77 47.41
C LEU A 661 10.55 -38.80 46.28
N ALA A 662 11.62 -38.79 45.48
CA ALA A 662 11.88 -39.76 44.41
C ALA A 662 12.76 -40.92 44.91
#